data_e7bceaeda264aa385d989cb6f6f85ba1
#
_entry.id   e7bceaeda264aa385d989cb6f6f85ba1
#
_cell.length_a   1.000
_cell.length_b   1.000
_cell.length_c   1.000
_cell.angle_alpha   90.00
_cell.angle_beta   90.00
_cell.angle_gamma   90.00
#
_symmetry.space_group_name_H-M   'P 1'
#
loop_
_entity.id
_entity.type
_entity.pdbx_description
1 polymer ?
#
loop_
_entity_poly.entity_id
_entity_poly.type
_entity_poly.pdbx_seq_one_letter_code
_entity_poly.pdbx_strand_id
1 'polypeptide(L)'
;MKLVICEKPSVGAAVAAALGVTGRKDGYIEGNGYLISWCIGHLVQLSEAAAYGEQYKKWSYDSLPILPQEWQYTVAADKGKQFKILKDLMHRADVSEVVNACDAGREGELIFRFVYHQAGCKKPFTRLWISSMENEAIRSGFDNLKDGREYDALYHSALCRAKADWLIGINATRLFSCLYGKTLNVGRVQTPTLKMLVDRDAAITGFQKETYYHVRLTLPGAEAASAKICAADEASRLKAACEASAAVCTSLVKEKKTIAPPKLFDLTSLQREANRIYGYTAKQTLDLAQALYEKKLLTYPRTDSAFLTDDMGETATGIIKVLCEKLSFMEGADFSPEIAKVLNSKKVSDHHAIIPTMELAKADLTALPESERNILTLAGARLLMATAEPYSFEAVTAVFSCADHEFTAKGKAVIAAGWKEIERLYRATLKKKPDSDDENELVLDVPDFSEGQTFENPAAKVTEHATTPPKPHNEASLLSAMERAGNEDTDPDAERRGLGTPATRAAVIEKLVKGGFIERKGKQLLPTKDGTNLVCVLPDSLTSPQLTAAWENNLTQIAKGNADPAAFMQGIEAMTQELVKTYASVLGEKQELFKTEKTEIGKCPRCKSPVYEGKKNYYCSNKECGFTMWKNDRFFEERKTVFTRSIAAALLKSGKVKVKKLYSPKTGKTYDGTVLLADTGGKYVNYKVTISKDKELE
;
A
#
# COMPACT_ATOMS: atom_id res chain seq x y z
N MET A 1 -28.94 -23.99 -21.73
CA MET A 1 -28.74 -22.77 -20.90
C MET A 1 -27.31 -22.27 -21.10
N LYS A 2 -27.07 -20.96 -20.93
CA LYS A 2 -25.71 -20.38 -20.86
C LYS A 2 -25.29 -20.23 -19.40
N LEU A 3 -24.12 -20.70 -19.05
CA LEU A 3 -23.53 -20.50 -17.72
C LEU A 3 -22.62 -19.28 -17.75
N VAL A 4 -22.96 -18.25 -16.99
CA VAL A 4 -22.17 -17.03 -16.85
C VAL A 4 -21.35 -17.11 -15.56
N ILE A 5 -20.03 -16.94 -15.66
CA ILE A 5 -19.12 -16.96 -14.51
C ILE A 5 -18.50 -15.58 -14.33
N CYS A 6 -18.89 -14.92 -13.25
CA CYS A 6 -18.39 -13.61 -12.85
C CYS A 6 -17.23 -13.72 -11.85
N GLU A 7 -16.44 -12.67 -11.70
CA GLU A 7 -15.33 -12.68 -10.73
C GLU A 7 -15.80 -12.60 -9.28
N LYS A 8 -16.94 -11.92 -9.04
CA LYS A 8 -17.47 -11.60 -7.68
C LYS A 8 -18.97 -11.75 -7.62
N PRO A 9 -19.54 -12.05 -6.42
CA PRO A 9 -20.99 -12.13 -6.23
C PRO A 9 -21.75 -10.85 -6.64
N SER A 10 -21.17 -9.67 -6.41
CA SER A 10 -21.76 -8.38 -6.76
C SER A 10 -21.91 -8.19 -8.27
N VAL A 11 -20.90 -8.59 -9.04
CA VAL A 11 -20.95 -8.59 -10.51
C VAL A 11 -21.99 -9.57 -11.01
N GLY A 12 -22.05 -10.79 -10.43
CA GLY A 12 -23.08 -11.77 -10.75
C GLY A 12 -24.49 -11.26 -10.50
N ALA A 13 -24.71 -10.51 -9.41
CA ALA A 13 -25.99 -9.89 -9.11
C ALA A 13 -26.35 -8.77 -10.10
N ALA A 14 -25.38 -7.95 -10.53
CA ALA A 14 -25.59 -6.90 -11.54
C ALA A 14 -25.94 -7.49 -12.91
N VAL A 15 -25.20 -8.53 -13.35
CA VAL A 15 -25.48 -9.26 -14.59
C VAL A 15 -26.86 -9.89 -14.55
N ALA A 16 -27.25 -10.52 -13.41
CA ALA A 16 -28.55 -11.11 -13.24
C ALA A 16 -29.69 -10.07 -13.36
N ALA A 17 -29.53 -8.92 -12.73
CA ALA A 17 -30.49 -7.82 -12.80
C ALA A 17 -30.63 -7.29 -14.24
N ALA A 18 -29.50 -7.07 -14.95
CA ALA A 18 -29.51 -6.59 -16.33
C ALA A 18 -30.20 -7.55 -17.30
N LEU A 19 -30.04 -8.89 -17.07
CA LEU A 19 -30.63 -9.94 -17.90
C LEU A 19 -32.03 -10.41 -17.40
N GLY A 20 -32.56 -9.81 -16.33
CA GLY A 20 -33.87 -10.18 -15.77
C GLY A 20 -33.90 -11.57 -15.12
N VAL A 21 -32.75 -12.06 -14.60
CA VAL A 21 -32.65 -13.39 -13.97
C VAL A 21 -32.84 -13.24 -12.46
N THR A 22 -33.83 -13.93 -11.88
CA THR A 22 -34.27 -13.68 -10.49
C THR A 22 -34.22 -14.89 -9.56
N GLY A 23 -34.15 -16.11 -10.10
CA GLY A 23 -34.23 -17.37 -9.34
C GLY A 23 -32.98 -17.63 -8.49
N ARG A 24 -32.88 -17.05 -7.30
CA ARG A 24 -31.72 -17.21 -6.38
C ARG A 24 -31.59 -18.63 -5.85
N LYS A 25 -30.39 -19.17 -5.94
CA LYS A 25 -29.95 -20.45 -5.40
C LYS A 25 -28.68 -20.27 -4.55
N ASP A 26 -28.25 -21.33 -3.88
CA ASP A 26 -26.98 -21.29 -3.15
C ASP A 26 -25.79 -21.23 -4.13
N GLY A 27 -25.10 -20.10 -4.17
CA GLY A 27 -23.93 -19.85 -5.01
C GLY A 27 -24.22 -19.52 -6.48
N TYR A 28 -25.47 -19.37 -6.91
CA TYR A 28 -25.83 -18.94 -8.28
C TYR A 28 -27.26 -18.39 -8.40
N ILE A 29 -27.59 -17.82 -9.55
CA ILE A 29 -28.92 -17.31 -9.89
C ILE A 29 -29.34 -17.97 -11.21
N GLU A 30 -30.59 -18.45 -11.32
CA GLU A 30 -31.09 -19.20 -12.47
C GLU A 30 -32.36 -18.58 -13.02
N GLY A 31 -32.51 -18.52 -14.35
CA GLY A 31 -33.69 -18.03 -15.04
C GLY A 31 -33.39 -17.53 -16.46
N ASN A 32 -34.40 -17.28 -17.26
CA ASN A 32 -34.31 -16.71 -18.62
C ASN A 32 -33.27 -17.38 -19.54
N GLY A 33 -33.01 -18.69 -19.38
CA GLY A 33 -32.01 -19.39 -20.17
C GLY A 33 -30.56 -19.26 -19.66
N TYR A 34 -30.35 -18.58 -18.52
CA TYR A 34 -29.06 -18.34 -17.91
C TYR A 34 -28.93 -19.00 -16.54
N LEU A 35 -27.68 -19.41 -16.24
CA LEU A 35 -27.17 -19.71 -14.92
C LEU A 35 -26.08 -18.71 -14.64
N ILE A 36 -26.20 -17.86 -13.62
CA ILE A 36 -25.23 -16.84 -13.30
C ILE A 36 -24.59 -17.19 -11.96
N SER A 37 -23.31 -17.51 -11.99
CA SER A 37 -22.51 -17.84 -10.82
C SER A 37 -21.25 -16.98 -10.79
N TRP A 38 -20.43 -17.15 -9.77
CA TRP A 38 -19.26 -16.27 -9.55
C TRP A 38 -18.12 -16.99 -8.86
N CYS A 39 -16.93 -16.48 -9.10
CA CYS A 39 -15.78 -16.74 -8.27
C CYS A 39 -15.83 -15.88 -6.99
N ILE A 40 -14.91 -16.14 -6.07
CA ILE A 40 -14.64 -15.29 -4.89
C ILE A 40 -13.17 -14.87 -5.00
N GLY A 41 -12.82 -14.13 -6.07
CA GLY A 41 -11.45 -13.94 -6.52
C GLY A 41 -10.83 -15.29 -6.93
N HIS A 42 -9.53 -15.48 -6.73
CA HIS A 42 -8.86 -16.76 -7.06
C HIS A 42 -9.42 -17.92 -6.24
N LEU A 43 -10.21 -18.80 -6.86
CA LEU A 43 -10.66 -20.07 -6.29
C LEU A 43 -9.57 -21.15 -6.45
N VAL A 44 -8.82 -21.08 -7.55
CA VAL A 44 -7.75 -22.00 -7.91
C VAL A 44 -6.46 -21.23 -8.01
N GLN A 45 -5.37 -21.81 -7.54
CA GLN A 45 -4.03 -21.21 -7.51
C GLN A 45 -2.96 -22.25 -7.86
N LEU A 46 -1.76 -21.79 -8.21
CA LEU A 46 -0.60 -22.68 -8.33
C LEU A 46 -0.32 -23.35 -6.98
N SER A 47 -0.03 -24.64 -7.02
CA SER A 47 0.23 -25.41 -5.81
C SER A 47 1.51 -24.95 -5.12
N GLU A 48 1.57 -25.14 -3.80
CA GLU A 48 2.79 -24.91 -3.04
C GLU A 48 3.90 -25.90 -3.38
N ALA A 49 5.15 -25.57 -3.11
CA ALA A 49 6.30 -26.41 -3.41
C ALA A 49 6.18 -27.84 -2.87
N ALA A 50 5.54 -28.04 -1.72
CA ALA A 50 5.34 -29.36 -1.13
C ALA A 50 4.50 -30.31 -1.99
N ALA A 51 3.70 -29.80 -2.92
CA ALA A 51 2.91 -30.62 -3.84
C ALA A 51 3.78 -31.32 -4.89
N TYR A 52 4.95 -30.78 -5.18
CA TYR A 52 5.87 -31.29 -6.21
C TYR A 52 6.86 -32.38 -5.70
N GLY A 53 6.84 -32.69 -4.40
CA GLY A 53 7.63 -33.75 -3.81
C GLY A 53 7.88 -33.61 -2.32
N GLU A 54 8.07 -34.73 -1.63
CA GLU A 54 8.34 -34.81 -0.20
C GLU A 54 9.60 -34.03 0.20
N GLN A 55 10.64 -34.00 -0.65
CA GLN A 55 11.87 -33.24 -0.44
C GLN A 55 11.64 -31.74 -0.30
N TYR A 56 10.54 -31.22 -0.84
CA TYR A 56 10.22 -29.79 -0.77
C TYR A 56 9.38 -29.40 0.45
N LYS A 57 8.95 -30.35 1.29
CA LYS A 57 8.25 -30.04 2.55
C LYS A 57 9.16 -29.34 3.55
N LYS A 58 10.41 -29.77 3.63
CA LYS A 58 11.43 -29.14 4.49
C LYS A 58 12.35 -28.30 3.63
N TRP A 59 12.62 -27.08 4.10
CA TRP A 59 13.51 -26.17 3.37
C TRP A 59 14.96 -26.62 3.53
N SER A 60 15.61 -26.93 2.41
CA SER A 60 17.02 -27.31 2.31
C SER A 60 17.61 -26.67 1.06
N TYR A 61 18.87 -26.28 1.14
CA TYR A 61 19.61 -25.79 -0.03
C TYR A 61 19.70 -26.86 -1.12
N ASP A 62 19.95 -28.12 -0.74
CA ASP A 62 20.15 -29.23 -1.68
C ASP A 62 18.90 -29.52 -2.52
N SER A 63 17.75 -29.02 -2.13
CA SER A 63 16.49 -29.16 -2.88
C SER A 63 16.23 -28.03 -3.89
N LEU A 64 17.18 -27.10 -4.06
CA LEU A 64 17.05 -25.96 -4.96
C LEU A 64 17.88 -26.15 -6.25
N PRO A 65 17.46 -25.60 -7.38
CA PRO A 65 16.20 -24.87 -7.58
C PRO A 65 14.98 -25.79 -7.72
N ILE A 66 13.80 -25.29 -7.33
CA ILE A 66 12.52 -25.96 -7.56
C ILE A 66 11.98 -25.48 -8.90
N LEU A 67 11.99 -26.36 -9.90
CA LEU A 67 11.54 -26.08 -11.27
C LEU A 67 10.52 -27.17 -11.67
N PRO A 68 9.21 -26.93 -11.49
CA PRO A 68 8.17 -27.87 -11.84
C PRO A 68 8.17 -28.19 -13.35
N GLN A 69 8.28 -29.43 -13.72
CA GLN A 69 8.11 -29.88 -15.12
C GLN A 69 6.63 -29.80 -15.51
N GLU A 70 5.76 -30.27 -14.61
CA GLU A 70 4.32 -30.17 -14.75
C GLU A 70 3.74 -29.31 -13.63
N TRP A 71 2.99 -28.27 -14.00
CA TRP A 71 2.39 -27.37 -13.05
C TRP A 71 1.12 -27.96 -12.43
N GLN A 72 1.06 -27.94 -11.10
CA GLN A 72 -0.10 -28.40 -10.33
C GLN A 72 -0.91 -27.20 -9.82
N TYR A 73 -2.21 -27.43 -9.73
CA TYR A 73 -3.18 -26.42 -9.30
C TYR A 73 -3.96 -26.93 -8.10
N THR A 74 -4.25 -26.05 -7.16
CA THR A 74 -4.95 -26.38 -5.92
C THR A 74 -6.12 -25.42 -5.72
N VAL A 75 -7.27 -25.97 -5.33
CA VAL A 75 -8.42 -25.18 -4.88
C VAL A 75 -8.11 -24.62 -3.49
N ALA A 76 -8.31 -23.32 -3.27
CA ALA A 76 -8.11 -22.70 -1.97
C ALA A 76 -9.02 -23.34 -0.90
N ALA A 77 -8.46 -23.69 0.25
CA ALA A 77 -9.09 -24.54 1.26
C ALA A 77 -10.45 -23.98 1.76
N ASP A 78 -10.55 -22.65 1.87
CA ASP A 78 -11.75 -21.93 2.32
C ASP A 78 -12.81 -21.71 1.20
N LYS A 79 -12.48 -22.05 -0.05
CA LYS A 79 -13.32 -21.77 -1.24
C LYS A 79 -13.84 -23.03 -1.94
N GLY A 80 -13.61 -24.18 -1.36
CA GLY A 80 -14.00 -25.49 -1.93
C GLY A 80 -15.51 -25.61 -2.24
N LYS A 81 -16.38 -25.02 -1.41
CA LYS A 81 -17.82 -25.03 -1.62
C LYS A 81 -18.21 -24.35 -2.95
N GLN A 82 -17.73 -23.13 -3.17
CA GLN A 82 -18.04 -22.38 -4.38
C GLN A 82 -17.42 -23.01 -5.64
N PHE A 83 -16.21 -23.53 -5.53
CA PHE A 83 -15.59 -24.27 -6.63
C PHE A 83 -16.43 -25.50 -7.03
N LYS A 84 -16.95 -26.26 -6.05
CA LYS A 84 -17.81 -27.40 -6.31
C LYS A 84 -19.08 -26.99 -7.05
N ILE A 85 -19.76 -25.90 -6.62
CA ILE A 85 -20.94 -25.37 -7.29
C ILE A 85 -20.63 -25.03 -8.75
N LEU A 86 -19.53 -24.31 -9.03
CA LEU A 86 -19.13 -23.96 -10.39
C LEU A 86 -18.84 -25.22 -11.23
N LYS A 87 -18.14 -26.21 -10.66
CA LYS A 87 -17.86 -27.48 -11.32
C LYS A 87 -19.16 -28.21 -11.67
N ASP A 88 -20.08 -28.34 -10.73
CA ASP A 88 -21.37 -29.03 -10.95
C ASP A 88 -22.19 -28.32 -12.03
N LEU A 89 -22.24 -26.96 -12.01
CA LEU A 89 -22.93 -26.17 -13.03
C LEU A 89 -22.29 -26.32 -14.42
N MET A 90 -20.96 -26.33 -14.53
CA MET A 90 -20.25 -26.55 -15.80
C MET A 90 -20.56 -27.92 -16.42
N HIS A 91 -20.88 -28.93 -15.61
CA HIS A 91 -21.17 -30.29 -16.07
C HIS A 91 -22.66 -30.59 -16.23
N ARG A 92 -23.56 -29.64 -15.94
CA ARG A 92 -25.00 -29.82 -16.19
C ARG A 92 -25.26 -30.12 -17.68
N ALA A 93 -26.09 -31.09 -17.95
CA ALA A 93 -26.40 -31.52 -19.34
C ALA A 93 -27.13 -30.44 -20.17
N ASP A 94 -27.90 -29.58 -19.51
CA ASP A 94 -28.65 -28.48 -20.13
C ASP A 94 -27.80 -27.20 -20.36
N VAL A 95 -26.55 -27.15 -19.88
CA VAL A 95 -25.62 -26.08 -20.19
C VAL A 95 -24.88 -26.38 -21.49
N SER A 96 -25.06 -25.54 -22.49
CA SER A 96 -24.44 -25.67 -23.82
C SER A 96 -23.16 -24.87 -23.97
N GLU A 97 -23.03 -23.76 -23.24
CA GLU A 97 -21.93 -22.79 -23.38
C GLU A 97 -21.62 -22.13 -22.02
N VAL A 98 -20.37 -21.74 -21.83
CA VAL A 98 -19.92 -20.97 -20.66
C VAL A 98 -19.52 -19.57 -21.11
N VAL A 99 -19.96 -18.53 -20.37
CA VAL A 99 -19.58 -17.14 -20.61
C VAL A 99 -18.60 -16.72 -19.52
N ASN A 100 -17.38 -16.36 -19.90
CA ASN A 100 -16.44 -15.70 -19.02
C ASN A 100 -16.84 -14.23 -18.85
N ALA A 101 -17.40 -13.89 -17.70
CA ALA A 101 -17.80 -12.55 -17.29
C ALA A 101 -16.96 -12.04 -16.09
N CYS A 102 -15.74 -12.53 -15.93
CA CYS A 102 -14.76 -11.96 -15.01
C CYS A 102 -14.28 -10.61 -15.53
N ASP A 103 -13.62 -9.82 -14.66
CA ASP A 103 -13.17 -8.47 -14.98
C ASP A 103 -12.37 -8.44 -16.30
N ALA A 104 -12.48 -7.33 -17.04
CA ALA A 104 -11.92 -7.18 -18.39
C ALA A 104 -10.41 -6.92 -18.37
N GLY A 105 -9.62 -7.94 -17.98
CA GLY A 105 -8.17 -7.84 -17.84
C GLY A 105 -7.47 -9.19 -17.75
N ARG A 106 -6.14 -9.17 -17.70
CA ARG A 106 -5.29 -10.37 -17.55
C ARG A 106 -5.68 -11.22 -16.34
N GLU A 107 -6.00 -10.58 -15.22
CA GLU A 107 -6.33 -11.26 -13.97
C GLU A 107 -7.68 -11.98 -14.05
N GLY A 108 -8.71 -11.31 -14.58
CA GLY A 108 -10.02 -11.92 -14.77
C GLY A 108 -9.98 -13.13 -15.73
N GLU A 109 -9.13 -13.04 -16.78
CA GLU A 109 -8.91 -14.18 -17.68
C GLU A 109 -8.23 -15.35 -16.94
N LEU A 110 -7.23 -15.08 -16.12
CA LEU A 110 -6.53 -16.10 -15.33
C LEU A 110 -7.46 -16.79 -14.32
N ILE A 111 -8.26 -16.01 -13.58
CA ILE A 111 -9.23 -16.53 -12.60
C ILE A 111 -10.22 -17.48 -13.27
N PHE A 112 -10.80 -17.07 -14.38
CA PHE A 112 -11.74 -17.91 -15.12
C PHE A 112 -11.08 -19.20 -15.64
N ARG A 113 -9.96 -19.07 -16.36
CA ARG A 113 -9.29 -20.22 -16.98
C ARG A 113 -8.80 -21.25 -15.95
N PHE A 114 -8.30 -20.81 -14.80
CA PHE A 114 -7.92 -21.72 -13.73
C PHE A 114 -9.12 -22.54 -13.22
N VAL A 115 -10.28 -21.90 -13.02
CA VAL A 115 -11.48 -22.61 -12.58
C VAL A 115 -12.00 -23.54 -13.68
N TYR A 116 -12.05 -23.06 -14.92
CA TYR A 116 -12.51 -23.83 -16.09
C TYR A 116 -11.68 -25.10 -16.31
N HIS A 117 -10.35 -24.99 -16.30
CA HIS A 117 -9.44 -26.13 -16.47
C HIS A 117 -9.47 -27.07 -15.26
N GLN A 118 -9.44 -26.54 -14.04
CA GLN A 118 -9.48 -27.36 -12.82
C GLN A 118 -10.81 -28.09 -12.65
N ALA A 119 -11.91 -27.52 -13.13
CA ALA A 119 -13.19 -28.22 -13.21
C ALA A 119 -13.23 -29.32 -14.24
N GLY A 120 -12.30 -29.35 -15.21
CA GLY A 120 -12.28 -30.29 -16.33
C GLY A 120 -13.37 -30.01 -17.37
N CYS A 121 -13.84 -28.77 -17.47
CA CYS A 121 -14.86 -28.36 -18.43
C CYS A 121 -14.30 -28.40 -19.85
N LYS A 122 -15.11 -28.91 -20.81
CA LYS A 122 -14.77 -28.97 -22.24
C LYS A 122 -15.78 -28.26 -23.13
N LYS A 123 -16.77 -27.59 -22.54
CA LYS A 123 -17.80 -26.86 -23.29
C LYS A 123 -17.20 -25.63 -23.94
N PRO A 124 -17.71 -25.18 -25.08
CA PRO A 124 -17.28 -23.91 -25.68
C PRO A 124 -17.53 -22.76 -24.71
N PHE A 125 -16.67 -21.75 -24.75
CA PHE A 125 -16.84 -20.57 -23.94
C PHE A 125 -16.61 -19.30 -24.73
N THR A 126 -17.36 -18.27 -24.36
CA THR A 126 -17.30 -16.92 -24.91
C THR A 126 -16.84 -15.93 -23.82
N ARG A 127 -16.47 -14.74 -24.23
CA ARG A 127 -15.95 -13.68 -23.37
C ARG A 127 -16.86 -12.44 -23.40
N LEU A 128 -17.34 -12.03 -22.24
CA LEU A 128 -17.94 -10.73 -22.01
C LEU A 128 -16.83 -9.73 -21.68
N TRP A 129 -16.65 -8.69 -22.49
CA TRP A 129 -15.63 -7.66 -22.29
C TRP A 129 -16.30 -6.29 -22.14
N ILE A 130 -16.47 -5.85 -20.89
CA ILE A 130 -17.11 -4.59 -20.52
C ILE A 130 -16.33 -3.90 -19.40
N SER A 131 -16.29 -2.57 -19.41
CA SER A 131 -15.65 -1.72 -18.38
C SER A 131 -16.66 -0.94 -17.53
N SER A 132 -17.95 -1.07 -17.80
CA SER A 132 -19.05 -0.48 -17.05
C SER A 132 -20.04 -1.55 -16.59
N MET A 133 -20.61 -1.40 -15.38
CA MET A 133 -21.62 -2.27 -14.81
C MET A 133 -23.05 -1.70 -14.95
N GLU A 134 -23.22 -0.67 -15.76
CA GLU A 134 -24.55 -0.15 -16.11
C GLU A 134 -25.33 -1.20 -16.91
N ASN A 135 -26.63 -1.26 -16.68
CA ASN A 135 -27.49 -2.29 -17.30
C ASN A 135 -27.41 -2.32 -18.83
N GLU A 136 -27.30 -1.16 -19.45
CA GLU A 136 -27.20 -1.03 -20.90
C GLU A 136 -25.84 -1.57 -21.42
N ALA A 137 -24.75 -1.24 -20.74
CA ALA A 137 -23.42 -1.75 -21.09
C ALA A 137 -23.34 -3.28 -20.96
N ILE A 138 -23.96 -3.84 -19.91
CA ILE A 138 -24.05 -5.31 -19.73
C ILE A 138 -24.84 -5.94 -20.89
N ARG A 139 -26.03 -5.43 -21.21
CA ARG A 139 -26.87 -5.98 -22.31
C ARG A 139 -26.14 -5.92 -23.65
N SER A 140 -25.62 -4.76 -24.01
CA SER A 140 -24.83 -4.57 -25.22
C SER A 140 -23.60 -5.52 -25.28
N GLY A 141 -22.95 -5.76 -24.14
CA GLY A 141 -21.85 -6.71 -24.04
C GLY A 141 -22.29 -8.16 -24.31
N PHE A 142 -23.47 -8.57 -23.83
CA PHE A 142 -24.00 -9.89 -24.11
C PHE A 142 -24.44 -10.08 -25.57
N ASP A 143 -24.81 -9.01 -26.26
CA ASP A 143 -25.13 -9.01 -27.71
C ASP A 143 -23.81 -9.11 -28.53
N ASN A 144 -22.66 -8.79 -27.96
CA ASN A 144 -21.36 -8.71 -28.61
C ASN A 144 -20.32 -9.68 -27.99
N LEU A 145 -20.74 -10.83 -27.47
CA LEU A 145 -19.83 -11.84 -26.92
C LEU A 145 -18.84 -12.32 -27.99
N LYS A 146 -17.58 -12.44 -27.60
CA LYS A 146 -16.50 -12.94 -28.47
C LYS A 146 -16.09 -14.36 -28.13
N ASP A 147 -15.49 -15.07 -29.10
CA ASP A 147 -14.92 -16.39 -28.84
C ASP A 147 -13.83 -16.26 -27.75
N GLY A 148 -13.90 -17.10 -26.72
CA GLY A 148 -12.94 -17.07 -25.63
C GLY A 148 -11.49 -17.30 -26.06
N ARG A 149 -11.27 -17.98 -27.19
CA ARG A 149 -9.91 -18.24 -27.74
C ARG A 149 -9.22 -16.99 -28.25
N GLU A 150 -9.95 -15.93 -28.60
CA GLU A 150 -9.35 -14.63 -28.95
C GLU A 150 -8.52 -14.02 -27.80
N TYR A 151 -8.74 -14.50 -26.57
CA TYR A 151 -8.05 -14.05 -25.35
C TYR A 151 -6.96 -15.02 -24.87
N ASP A 152 -6.55 -16.00 -25.68
CA ASP A 152 -5.52 -16.98 -25.30
C ASP A 152 -4.16 -16.31 -25.05
N ALA A 153 -3.77 -15.33 -25.85
CA ALA A 153 -2.54 -14.56 -25.65
C ALA A 153 -2.55 -13.81 -24.31
N LEU A 154 -3.71 -13.20 -23.95
CA LEU A 154 -3.90 -12.54 -22.68
C LEU A 154 -3.79 -13.51 -21.49
N TYR A 155 -4.41 -14.68 -21.60
CA TYR A 155 -4.29 -15.76 -20.62
C TYR A 155 -2.85 -16.22 -20.45
N HIS A 156 -2.12 -16.46 -21.55
CA HIS A 156 -0.72 -16.87 -21.50
C HIS A 156 0.16 -15.84 -20.81
N SER A 157 -0.06 -14.55 -21.06
CA SER A 157 0.64 -13.47 -20.36
C SER A 157 0.41 -13.53 -18.83
N ALA A 158 -0.86 -13.69 -18.41
CA ALA A 158 -1.20 -13.80 -17.00
C ALA A 158 -0.61 -15.07 -16.34
N LEU A 159 -0.65 -16.18 -17.04
CA LEU A 159 -0.09 -17.47 -16.59
C LEU A 159 1.44 -17.41 -16.42
N CYS A 160 2.13 -16.83 -17.41
CA CYS A 160 3.58 -16.62 -17.36
C CYS A 160 3.96 -15.77 -16.15
N ARG A 161 3.23 -14.68 -15.90
CA ARG A 161 3.45 -13.84 -14.73
C ARG A 161 3.28 -14.62 -13.42
N ALA A 162 2.18 -15.37 -13.28
CA ALA A 162 1.91 -16.15 -12.07
C ALA A 162 3.01 -17.19 -11.81
N LYS A 163 3.45 -17.92 -12.87
CA LYS A 163 4.53 -18.90 -12.78
C LYS A 163 5.88 -18.28 -12.46
N ALA A 164 6.23 -17.15 -13.10
CA ALA A 164 7.48 -16.44 -12.87
C ALA A 164 7.57 -15.89 -11.44
N ASP A 165 6.49 -15.24 -10.94
CA ASP A 165 6.41 -14.76 -9.55
C ASP A 165 6.52 -15.91 -8.54
N TRP A 166 5.96 -17.10 -8.85
CA TRP A 166 6.09 -18.31 -8.04
C TRP A 166 7.53 -18.84 -8.03
N LEU A 167 8.18 -18.97 -9.20
CA LEU A 167 9.55 -19.49 -9.32
C LEU A 167 10.54 -18.62 -8.54
N ILE A 168 10.57 -17.32 -8.80
CA ILE A 168 11.48 -16.40 -8.11
C ILE A 168 11.15 -16.30 -6.63
N GLY A 169 9.86 -16.16 -6.29
CA GLY A 169 9.43 -16.01 -4.91
C GLY A 169 9.80 -17.20 -4.02
N ILE A 170 9.55 -18.41 -4.47
CA ILE A 170 9.85 -19.62 -3.70
C ILE A 170 11.35 -19.90 -3.64
N ASN A 171 12.04 -19.89 -4.79
CA ASN A 171 13.44 -20.23 -4.84
C ASN A 171 14.33 -19.22 -4.11
N ALA A 172 14.15 -17.92 -4.36
CA ALA A 172 14.91 -16.88 -3.67
C ALA A 172 14.62 -16.85 -2.16
N THR A 173 13.33 -16.96 -1.75
CA THR A 173 12.98 -17.03 -0.33
C THR A 173 13.65 -18.19 0.37
N ARG A 174 13.60 -19.39 -0.20
CA ARG A 174 14.21 -20.59 0.41
C ARG A 174 15.73 -20.51 0.41
N LEU A 175 16.33 -20.10 -0.72
CA LEU A 175 17.78 -19.94 -0.86
C LEU A 175 18.36 -19.07 0.26
N PHE A 176 17.91 -17.82 0.33
CA PHE A 176 18.45 -16.88 1.32
C PHE A 176 18.06 -17.26 2.75
N SER A 177 16.88 -17.84 2.95
CA SER A 177 16.49 -18.33 4.28
C SER A 177 17.35 -19.49 4.76
N CYS A 178 17.71 -20.44 3.89
CA CYS A 178 18.61 -21.55 4.22
C CYS A 178 20.02 -21.06 4.50
N LEU A 179 20.55 -20.18 3.65
CA LEU A 179 21.88 -19.62 3.80
C LEU A 179 22.08 -18.86 5.12
N TYR A 180 21.09 -18.08 5.54
CA TYR A 180 21.20 -17.21 6.73
C TYR A 180 20.50 -17.76 7.97
N GLY A 181 19.87 -18.94 7.90
CA GLY A 181 19.19 -19.57 9.04
C GLY A 181 17.99 -18.78 9.60
N LYS A 182 17.40 -17.91 8.79
CA LYS A 182 16.27 -17.03 9.16
C LYS A 182 15.30 -16.91 8.00
N THR A 183 14.00 -16.86 8.27
CA THR A 183 13.00 -16.66 7.21
C THR A 183 13.18 -15.28 6.56
N LEU A 184 13.62 -15.26 5.32
CA LEU A 184 13.88 -14.08 4.50
C LEU A 184 12.95 -14.12 3.28
N ASN A 185 11.82 -13.42 3.38
CA ASN A 185 10.84 -13.38 2.29
C ASN A 185 11.36 -12.47 1.17
N VAL A 186 11.53 -13.04 -0.01
CA VAL A 186 11.99 -12.37 -1.23
C VAL A 186 10.88 -12.37 -2.26
N GLY A 187 10.75 -11.29 -3.03
CA GLY A 187 9.76 -11.22 -4.11
C GLY A 187 9.97 -9.99 -4.98
N ARG A 188 9.64 -10.12 -6.25
CA ARG A 188 9.86 -9.12 -7.31
C ARG A 188 9.35 -7.72 -7.01
N VAL A 189 8.24 -7.60 -6.28
CA VAL A 189 7.66 -6.29 -5.87
C VAL A 189 8.08 -5.94 -4.44
N GLN A 190 8.05 -6.92 -3.54
CA GLN A 190 8.32 -6.72 -2.11
C GLN A 190 9.75 -6.22 -1.85
N THR A 191 10.72 -6.82 -2.51
CA THR A 191 12.14 -6.54 -2.25
C THR A 191 12.56 -5.15 -2.74
N PRO A 192 12.23 -4.71 -3.98
CA PRO A 192 12.49 -3.34 -4.41
C PRO A 192 11.76 -2.30 -3.56
N THR A 193 10.54 -2.60 -3.09
CA THR A 193 9.83 -1.71 -2.16
C THR A 193 10.58 -1.54 -0.84
N LEU A 194 11.14 -2.63 -0.30
CA LEU A 194 11.98 -2.57 0.90
C LEU A 194 13.26 -1.73 0.66
N LYS A 195 13.89 -1.92 -0.51
CA LYS A 195 15.08 -1.14 -0.89
C LYS A 195 14.82 0.36 -0.91
N MET A 196 13.67 0.82 -1.41
CA MET A 196 13.31 2.24 -1.38
C MET A 196 13.34 2.83 0.03
N LEU A 197 12.88 2.06 1.01
CA LEU A 197 12.89 2.48 2.42
C LEU A 197 14.31 2.49 2.99
N VAL A 198 15.12 1.48 2.66
CA VAL A 198 16.51 1.38 3.09
C VAL A 198 17.34 2.52 2.49
N ASP A 199 17.19 2.79 1.19
CA ASP A 199 17.91 3.88 0.52
C ASP A 199 17.51 5.25 1.10
N ARG A 200 16.22 5.43 1.44
CA ARG A 200 15.74 6.65 2.09
C ARG A 200 16.33 6.83 3.47
N ASP A 201 16.41 5.77 4.26
CA ASP A 201 17.00 5.79 5.60
C ASP A 201 18.52 6.06 5.54
N ALA A 202 19.22 5.46 4.59
CA ALA A 202 20.62 5.73 4.32
C ALA A 202 20.87 7.20 3.93
N ALA A 203 20.01 7.76 3.07
CA ALA A 203 20.09 9.17 2.67
C ALA A 203 19.82 10.13 3.85
N ILE A 204 18.97 9.75 4.80
CA ILE A 204 18.73 10.53 6.01
C ILE A 204 19.92 10.44 6.96
N THR A 205 20.44 9.23 7.18
CA THR A 205 21.55 8.97 8.12
C THR A 205 22.86 9.57 7.62
N GLY A 206 23.11 9.51 6.31
CA GLY A 206 24.30 10.08 5.68
C GLY A 206 24.19 11.57 5.36
N PHE A 207 23.08 12.22 5.70
CA PHE A 207 22.85 13.62 5.35
C PHE A 207 23.78 14.54 6.15
N GLN A 208 24.47 15.41 5.44
CA GLN A 208 25.27 16.47 6.03
C GLN A 208 24.53 17.80 5.93
N LYS A 209 24.26 18.39 7.09
CA LYS A 209 23.59 19.68 7.21
C LYS A 209 24.54 20.81 6.77
N GLU A 210 24.13 21.57 5.78
CA GLU A 210 24.81 22.78 5.34
C GLU A 210 24.04 24.01 5.77
N THR A 211 24.71 24.97 6.38
CA THR A 211 24.14 26.28 6.72
C THR A 211 24.30 27.23 5.53
N TYR A 212 23.29 28.05 5.29
CA TYR A 212 23.32 29.11 4.29
C TYR A 212 22.46 30.29 4.75
N TYR A 213 22.67 31.43 4.07
CA TYR A 213 22.08 32.69 4.46
C TYR A 213 21.35 33.34 3.30
N HIS A 214 20.31 34.12 3.59
CA HIS A 214 19.72 35.08 2.67
C HIS A 214 19.73 36.45 3.34
N VAL A 215 20.00 37.47 2.55
CA VAL A 215 19.72 38.87 2.91
C VAL A 215 18.30 39.17 2.39
N ARG A 216 17.43 39.68 3.26
CA ARG A 216 16.07 40.07 2.90
C ARG A 216 15.93 41.57 3.05
N LEU A 217 15.47 42.23 1.97
CA LEU A 217 15.10 43.63 1.96
C LEU A 217 13.64 43.74 2.39
N THR A 218 13.34 44.65 3.31
CA THR A 218 12.00 45.01 3.68
C THR A 218 11.56 46.21 2.83
N LEU A 219 10.59 45.96 1.95
CA LEU A 219 10.01 46.94 1.06
C LEU A 219 8.57 47.24 1.50
N PRO A 220 7.97 48.39 1.15
CA PRO A 220 6.57 48.65 1.46
C PRO A 220 5.66 47.56 0.92
N GLY A 221 5.08 46.76 1.83
CA GLY A 221 4.16 45.66 1.50
C GLY A 221 4.79 44.36 1.00
N ALA A 222 6.14 44.25 0.90
CA ALA A 222 6.82 43.01 0.44
C ALA A 222 8.17 42.83 1.09
N GLU A 223 8.67 41.57 1.04
CA GLU A 223 10.06 41.23 1.31
C GLU A 223 10.71 40.67 0.03
N ALA A 224 11.90 41.18 -0.32
CA ALA A 224 12.70 40.63 -1.41
C ALA A 224 13.93 39.91 -0.86
N ALA A 225 14.23 38.69 -1.34
CA ALA A 225 15.33 37.89 -0.85
C ALA A 225 16.45 37.77 -1.89
N SER A 226 17.72 37.78 -1.41
CA SER A 226 18.90 37.50 -2.22
C SER A 226 18.95 36.03 -2.66
N ALA A 227 19.85 35.70 -3.58
CA ALA A 227 20.30 34.33 -3.80
C ALA A 227 20.90 33.72 -2.51
N LYS A 228 21.11 32.37 -2.52
CA LYS A 228 21.76 31.62 -1.41
C LYS A 228 23.20 32.10 -1.25
N ILE A 229 23.56 32.48 -0.02
CA ILE A 229 24.92 32.89 0.39
C ILE A 229 25.47 31.83 1.33
N CYS A 230 26.68 31.33 1.11
CA CYS A 230 27.25 30.25 1.91
C CYS A 230 28.04 30.74 3.15
N ALA A 231 28.49 32.01 3.18
CA ALA A 231 29.31 32.57 4.25
C ALA A 231 28.55 33.66 5.04
N ALA A 232 28.57 33.56 6.36
CA ALA A 232 27.89 34.53 7.24
C ALA A 232 28.46 35.96 7.10
N ASP A 233 29.80 36.08 6.97
CA ASP A 233 30.45 37.36 6.79
C ASP A 233 30.09 38.05 5.47
N GLU A 234 29.90 37.29 4.40
CA GLU A 234 29.44 37.78 3.11
C GLU A 234 28.00 38.31 3.22
N ALA A 235 27.13 37.56 3.86
CA ALA A 235 25.72 37.98 4.10
C ALA A 235 25.67 39.25 4.97
N SER A 236 26.54 39.36 5.97
CA SER A 236 26.64 40.56 6.84
C SER A 236 27.15 41.80 6.10
N ARG A 237 28.13 41.61 5.23
CA ARG A 237 28.66 42.69 4.36
C ARG A 237 27.61 43.15 3.36
N LEU A 238 26.92 42.21 2.70
CA LEU A 238 25.86 42.54 1.77
C LEU A 238 24.72 43.30 2.47
N LYS A 239 24.32 42.85 3.67
CA LYS A 239 23.31 43.57 4.46
C LYS A 239 23.70 45.04 4.67
N ALA A 240 24.92 45.30 5.17
CA ALA A 240 25.40 46.64 5.41
C ALA A 240 25.47 47.50 4.13
N ALA A 241 25.88 46.89 3.01
CA ALA A 241 25.90 47.56 1.72
C ALA A 241 24.47 47.94 1.23
N CYS A 242 23.50 47.05 1.43
CA CYS A 242 22.11 47.32 1.07
C CYS A 242 21.47 48.45 1.91
N GLU A 243 21.77 48.47 3.22
CA GLU A 243 21.26 49.53 4.10
C GLU A 243 21.83 50.94 3.75
N ALA A 244 22.93 50.99 3.02
CA ALA A 244 23.59 52.23 2.54
C ALA A 244 23.28 52.56 1.04
N SER A 245 22.50 51.73 0.37
CA SER A 245 22.22 51.83 -1.06
C SER A 245 20.71 51.87 -1.33
N ALA A 246 20.31 52.42 -2.46
CA ALA A 246 18.93 52.33 -2.91
C ALA A 246 18.63 50.97 -3.56
N ALA A 247 17.43 50.45 -3.37
CA ALA A 247 16.91 49.32 -4.10
C ALA A 247 16.06 49.80 -5.26
N VAL A 248 16.39 49.34 -6.48
CA VAL A 248 15.67 49.75 -7.69
C VAL A 248 14.97 48.52 -8.26
N CYS A 249 13.70 48.63 -8.55
CA CYS A 249 12.95 47.57 -9.27
C CYS A 249 13.42 47.51 -10.72
N THR A 250 14.15 46.46 -11.05
CA THR A 250 14.74 46.29 -12.43
C THR A 250 13.83 45.47 -13.34
N SER A 251 12.94 44.66 -12.78
CA SER A 251 12.00 43.85 -13.55
C SER A 251 10.75 43.53 -12.77
N LEU A 252 9.60 43.60 -13.44
CA LEU A 252 8.30 43.21 -12.89
C LEU A 252 7.58 42.31 -13.90
N VAL A 253 7.49 41.02 -13.57
CA VAL A 253 6.81 40.03 -14.41
C VAL A 253 5.50 39.63 -13.75
N LYS A 254 4.39 39.85 -14.44
CA LYS A 254 3.05 39.38 -14.05
C LYS A 254 2.61 38.28 -15.02
N GLU A 255 2.31 37.09 -14.49
CA GLU A 255 1.98 35.91 -15.29
C GLU A 255 0.70 35.26 -14.77
N LYS A 256 -0.31 35.14 -15.63
CA LYS A 256 -1.52 34.40 -15.31
C LYS A 256 -1.23 32.89 -15.33
N LYS A 257 -1.39 32.24 -14.17
CA LYS A 257 -1.23 30.79 -13.99
C LYS A 257 -2.56 30.14 -13.69
N THR A 258 -2.72 28.93 -14.24
CA THR A 258 -3.93 28.14 -14.03
C THR A 258 -3.53 26.74 -13.57
N ILE A 259 -4.15 26.26 -12.48
CA ILE A 259 -3.97 24.91 -11.97
C ILE A 259 -5.28 24.14 -12.22
N ALA A 260 -5.19 23.10 -13.03
CA ALA A 260 -6.31 22.24 -13.35
C ALA A 260 -6.89 21.56 -12.08
N PRO A 261 -8.19 21.22 -12.07
CA PRO A 261 -8.78 20.39 -11.03
C PRO A 261 -8.05 19.06 -10.87
N PRO A 262 -8.02 18.50 -9.66
CA PRO A 262 -7.47 17.17 -9.43
C PRO A 262 -8.32 16.13 -10.16
N LYS A 263 -7.69 15.06 -10.66
CA LYS A 263 -8.41 13.92 -11.23
C LYS A 263 -9.25 13.21 -10.17
N LEU A 264 -10.23 12.41 -10.59
CA LEU A 264 -10.95 11.49 -9.71
C LEU A 264 -9.98 10.51 -9.04
N PHE A 265 -10.44 9.84 -8.00
CA PHE A 265 -9.63 8.85 -7.31
C PHE A 265 -9.56 7.52 -8.07
N ASP A 266 -8.35 7.06 -8.32
CA ASP A 266 -8.02 5.66 -8.32
C ASP A 266 -7.73 5.18 -6.89
N LEU A 267 -7.45 3.89 -6.69
CA LEU A 267 -7.18 3.37 -5.34
C LEU A 267 -5.92 3.98 -4.73
N THR A 268 -4.84 4.15 -5.51
CA THR A 268 -3.57 4.67 -4.99
C THR A 268 -3.71 6.11 -4.53
N SER A 269 -4.34 6.95 -5.30
CA SER A 269 -4.56 8.36 -4.96
C SER A 269 -5.53 8.52 -3.78
N LEU A 270 -6.57 7.68 -3.68
CA LEU A 270 -7.44 7.63 -2.50
C LEU A 270 -6.65 7.23 -1.23
N GLN A 271 -5.83 6.20 -1.31
CA GLN A 271 -4.99 5.76 -0.18
C GLN A 271 -4.00 6.84 0.27
N ARG A 272 -3.37 7.53 -0.69
CA ARG A 272 -2.44 8.63 -0.42
C ARG A 272 -3.13 9.79 0.29
N GLU A 273 -4.29 10.20 -0.21
CA GLU A 273 -5.04 11.32 0.36
C GLU A 273 -5.62 10.98 1.73
N ALA A 274 -6.18 9.77 1.91
CA ALA A 274 -6.66 9.28 3.20
C ALA A 274 -5.53 9.17 4.25
N ASN A 275 -4.32 8.78 3.85
CA ASN A 275 -3.15 8.78 4.73
C ASN A 275 -2.74 10.21 5.12
N ARG A 276 -2.73 11.15 4.14
CA ARG A 276 -2.38 12.55 4.38
C ARG A 276 -3.35 13.20 5.37
N ILE A 277 -4.65 13.07 5.14
CA ILE A 277 -5.69 13.74 5.92
C ILE A 277 -5.95 13.04 7.24
N TYR A 278 -6.23 11.73 7.21
CA TYR A 278 -6.70 10.98 8.37
C TYR A 278 -5.63 10.10 9.03
N GLY A 279 -4.47 9.91 8.38
CA GLY A 279 -3.43 9.00 8.85
C GLY A 279 -3.77 7.53 8.67
N TYR A 280 -4.78 7.19 7.84
CA TYR A 280 -5.13 5.80 7.56
C TYR A 280 -4.03 5.11 6.77
N THR A 281 -3.78 3.83 7.08
CA THR A 281 -2.88 3.02 6.25
C THR A 281 -3.54 2.69 4.92
N ALA A 282 -2.73 2.31 3.92
CA ALA A 282 -3.24 1.89 2.62
C ALA A 282 -4.22 0.71 2.75
N LYS A 283 -3.92 -0.24 3.67
CA LYS A 283 -4.81 -1.36 3.96
C LYS A 283 -6.12 -0.92 4.59
N GLN A 284 -6.08 -0.06 5.60
CA GLN A 284 -7.30 0.48 6.23
C GLN A 284 -8.18 1.21 5.22
N THR A 285 -7.59 2.05 4.37
CA THR A 285 -8.33 2.77 3.33
C THR A 285 -9.00 1.80 2.36
N LEU A 286 -8.28 0.76 1.91
CA LEU A 286 -8.87 -0.27 1.04
C LEU A 286 -10.01 -1.02 1.72
N ASP A 287 -9.84 -1.43 2.98
CA ASP A 287 -10.87 -2.16 3.72
C ASP A 287 -12.15 -1.31 3.92
N LEU A 288 -11.98 -0.01 4.23
CA LEU A 288 -13.10 0.93 4.37
C LEU A 288 -13.82 1.18 3.03
N ALA A 289 -13.05 1.38 1.96
CA ALA A 289 -13.62 1.55 0.62
C ALA A 289 -14.35 0.27 0.15
N GLN A 290 -13.81 -0.90 0.46
CA GLN A 290 -14.45 -2.18 0.19
C GLN A 290 -15.78 -2.35 0.97
N ALA A 291 -15.81 -1.98 2.25
CA ALA A 291 -17.03 -2.01 3.06
C ALA A 291 -18.11 -1.06 2.51
N LEU A 292 -17.71 0.14 2.04
CA LEU A 292 -18.63 1.08 1.39
C LEU A 292 -19.15 0.55 0.05
N TYR A 293 -18.30 -0.10 -0.74
CA TYR A 293 -18.70 -0.77 -1.97
C TYR A 293 -19.75 -1.89 -1.71
N GLU A 294 -19.53 -2.72 -0.70
CA GLU A 294 -20.47 -3.78 -0.31
C GLU A 294 -21.81 -3.22 0.17
N LYS A 295 -21.81 -2.03 0.78
CA LYS A 295 -23.00 -1.26 1.13
C LYS A 295 -23.62 -0.52 -0.07
N LYS A 296 -23.03 -0.64 -1.26
CA LYS A 296 -23.41 0.06 -2.49
C LYS A 296 -23.33 1.59 -2.42
N LEU A 297 -22.52 2.14 -1.51
CA LEU A 297 -22.35 3.59 -1.35
C LEU A 297 -21.16 4.14 -2.13
N LEU A 298 -20.23 3.27 -2.55
CA LEU A 298 -19.05 3.62 -3.33
C LEU A 298 -18.93 2.66 -4.51
N THR A 299 -18.34 3.11 -5.61
CA THR A 299 -17.99 2.26 -6.74
C THR A 299 -16.84 1.33 -6.41
N TYR A 300 -16.52 0.37 -7.28
CA TYR A 300 -15.50 -0.64 -7.00
C TYR A 300 -14.12 -0.01 -6.70
N PRO A 301 -13.53 -0.29 -5.54
CA PRO A 301 -12.35 0.48 -5.10
C PRO A 301 -11.02 0.05 -5.72
N ARG A 302 -10.93 -1.16 -6.32
CA ARG A 302 -9.65 -1.66 -6.85
C ARG A 302 -9.50 -1.29 -8.32
N THR A 303 -9.43 -0.01 -8.60
CA THR A 303 -9.25 0.55 -9.94
C THR A 303 -7.97 1.36 -10.02
N ASP A 304 -7.38 1.41 -11.20
CA ASP A 304 -6.27 2.27 -11.58
C ASP A 304 -6.72 3.46 -12.44
N SER A 305 -8.01 3.52 -12.80
CA SER A 305 -8.56 4.62 -13.57
C SER A 305 -8.93 5.82 -12.69
N ALA A 306 -8.63 7.00 -13.20
CA ALA A 306 -9.04 8.28 -12.63
C ALA A 306 -10.11 8.99 -13.52
N PHE A 307 -10.83 8.21 -14.35
CA PHE A 307 -11.88 8.69 -15.25
C PHE A 307 -13.13 7.82 -15.15
N LEU A 308 -14.25 8.38 -15.58
CA LEU A 308 -15.52 7.67 -15.80
C LEU A 308 -15.65 7.32 -17.27
N THR A 309 -16.51 6.35 -17.59
CA THR A 309 -16.92 6.06 -18.97
C THR A 309 -17.91 7.12 -19.47
N ASP A 310 -17.98 7.30 -20.78
CA ASP A 310 -18.74 8.40 -21.40
C ASP A 310 -20.27 8.25 -21.15
N ASP A 311 -20.77 7.02 -20.93
CA ASP A 311 -22.15 6.70 -20.57
C ASP A 311 -22.54 7.12 -19.14
N MET A 312 -21.57 7.42 -18.28
CA MET A 312 -21.82 7.79 -16.87
C MET A 312 -22.13 9.29 -16.65
N GLY A 313 -22.24 10.10 -17.70
CA GLY A 313 -22.42 11.54 -17.57
C GLY A 313 -23.65 11.95 -16.76
N GLU A 314 -24.82 11.36 -17.04
CA GLU A 314 -26.07 11.62 -16.32
C GLU A 314 -26.02 11.12 -14.88
N THR A 315 -25.49 9.91 -14.68
CA THR A 315 -25.32 9.32 -13.34
C THR A 315 -24.43 10.20 -12.47
N ALA A 316 -23.27 10.66 -12.99
CA ALA A 316 -22.37 11.55 -12.26
C ALA A 316 -23.02 12.89 -11.90
N THR A 317 -23.80 13.47 -12.82
CA THR A 317 -24.56 14.71 -12.57
C THR A 317 -25.57 14.52 -11.42
N GLY A 318 -26.29 13.40 -11.44
CA GLY A 318 -27.22 13.04 -10.36
C GLY A 318 -26.53 12.88 -9.00
N ILE A 319 -25.39 12.21 -8.97
CA ILE A 319 -24.58 12.01 -7.75
C ILE A 319 -24.11 13.38 -7.21
N ILE A 320 -23.62 14.28 -8.07
CA ILE A 320 -23.18 15.62 -7.67
C ILE A 320 -24.31 16.41 -7.01
N LYS A 321 -25.52 16.35 -7.58
CA LYS A 321 -26.69 16.99 -6.98
C LYS A 321 -26.94 16.48 -5.57
N VAL A 322 -26.92 15.15 -5.38
CA VAL A 322 -27.09 14.53 -4.04
C VAL A 322 -25.97 14.95 -3.09
N LEU A 323 -24.71 15.06 -3.57
CA LEU A 323 -23.58 15.51 -2.75
C LEU A 323 -23.76 16.95 -2.28
N CYS A 324 -24.19 17.86 -3.14
CA CYS A 324 -24.46 19.26 -2.77
C CYS A 324 -25.58 19.35 -1.71
N GLU A 325 -26.58 18.49 -1.75
CA GLU A 325 -27.64 18.44 -0.76
C GLU A 325 -27.24 17.81 0.59
N LYS A 326 -26.36 16.79 0.55
CA LYS A 326 -26.01 15.96 1.73
C LYS A 326 -24.77 16.42 2.49
N LEU A 327 -23.83 17.07 1.81
CA LEU A 327 -22.56 17.47 2.42
C LEU A 327 -22.67 18.88 3.00
N SER A 328 -22.62 19.00 4.32
CA SER A 328 -22.82 20.28 5.03
C SER A 328 -21.87 21.40 4.59
N PHE A 329 -20.67 21.08 4.10
CA PHE A 329 -19.73 22.08 3.60
C PHE A 329 -20.12 22.65 2.22
N MET A 330 -21.12 22.06 1.54
CA MET A 330 -21.68 22.57 0.28
C MET A 330 -22.97 23.36 0.49
N GLU A 331 -23.46 23.47 1.74
CA GLU A 331 -24.68 24.20 2.04
C GLU A 331 -24.54 25.69 1.65
N GLY A 332 -25.44 26.15 0.78
CA GLY A 332 -25.41 27.52 0.24
C GLY A 332 -24.33 27.78 -0.84
N ALA A 333 -23.54 26.79 -1.23
CA ALA A 333 -22.56 26.95 -2.31
C ALA A 333 -23.26 26.89 -3.67
N ASP A 334 -22.99 27.89 -4.51
CA ASP A 334 -23.36 27.84 -5.93
C ASP A 334 -22.29 27.01 -6.69
N PHE A 335 -22.71 25.84 -7.19
CA PHE A 335 -21.81 24.91 -7.83
C PHE A 335 -22.35 24.41 -9.17
N SER A 336 -21.63 24.71 -10.25
CA SER A 336 -21.92 24.24 -11.61
C SER A 336 -20.84 23.29 -12.08
N PRO A 337 -21.12 21.98 -12.18
CA PRO A 337 -20.12 20.97 -12.55
C PRO A 337 -19.83 20.92 -14.04
N GLU A 338 -18.57 20.78 -14.42
CA GLU A 338 -18.11 20.48 -15.78
C GLU A 338 -17.84 18.98 -15.92
N ILE A 339 -18.89 18.19 -16.12
CA ILE A 339 -18.85 16.72 -16.16
C ILE A 339 -17.91 16.18 -17.24
N ALA A 340 -17.84 16.83 -18.39
CA ALA A 340 -16.99 16.40 -19.52
C ALA A 340 -15.51 16.24 -19.14
N LYS A 341 -15.02 16.96 -18.12
CA LYS A 341 -13.64 16.87 -17.63
C LYS A 341 -13.28 15.49 -17.06
N VAL A 342 -14.24 14.76 -16.54
CA VAL A 342 -14.02 13.46 -15.87
C VAL A 342 -14.44 12.28 -16.74
N LEU A 343 -15.02 12.48 -17.91
CA LEU A 343 -15.43 11.45 -18.85
C LEU A 343 -14.31 11.13 -19.84
N ASN A 344 -13.91 9.86 -19.93
CA ASN A 344 -12.99 9.38 -20.97
C ASN A 344 -12.93 7.85 -20.97
N SER A 345 -13.81 7.20 -21.74
CA SER A 345 -13.88 5.73 -21.83
C SER A 345 -12.56 5.09 -22.28
N LYS A 346 -11.72 5.80 -23.09
CA LYS A 346 -10.43 5.28 -23.55
C LYS A 346 -9.38 5.17 -22.44
N LYS A 347 -9.59 5.86 -21.29
CA LYS A 347 -8.71 5.84 -20.12
C LYS A 347 -9.29 5.02 -18.96
N VAL A 348 -10.35 4.29 -19.21
CA VAL A 348 -10.92 3.31 -18.28
C VAL A 348 -10.49 1.94 -18.75
N SER A 349 -9.77 1.21 -17.90
CA SER A 349 -9.36 -0.18 -18.14
C SER A 349 -10.46 -1.15 -17.72
N ASP A 350 -10.27 -1.81 -16.59
CA ASP A 350 -11.20 -2.80 -16.05
C ASP A 350 -12.39 -2.16 -15.31
N HIS A 351 -12.12 -1.04 -14.62
CA HIS A 351 -13.09 -0.30 -13.81
C HIS A 351 -12.84 1.20 -13.90
N HIS A 352 -13.92 1.97 -13.84
CA HIS A 352 -13.84 3.43 -13.77
C HIS A 352 -13.39 3.92 -12.37
N ALA A 353 -13.19 5.23 -12.23
CA ALA A 353 -12.75 5.87 -11.00
C ALA A 353 -13.68 5.62 -9.79
N ILE A 354 -13.13 5.81 -8.61
CA ILE A 354 -13.85 5.67 -7.34
C ILE A 354 -14.68 6.93 -7.09
N ILE A 355 -16.01 6.75 -7.11
CA ILE A 355 -16.99 7.81 -6.79
C ILE A 355 -18.11 7.26 -5.89
N PRO A 356 -18.84 8.11 -5.16
CA PRO A 356 -20.08 7.70 -4.51
C PRO A 356 -21.11 7.21 -5.54
N THR A 357 -22.13 6.50 -5.10
CA THR A 357 -23.22 6.02 -5.95
C THR A 357 -24.54 6.77 -5.67
N MET A 358 -25.54 6.57 -6.51
CA MET A 358 -26.89 7.13 -6.31
C MET A 358 -27.59 6.63 -5.04
N GLU A 359 -27.16 5.49 -4.47
CA GLU A 359 -27.68 5.00 -3.18
C GLU A 359 -27.39 5.95 -2.02
N LEU A 360 -26.42 6.88 -2.20
CA LEU A 360 -26.15 7.96 -1.26
C LEU A 360 -27.40 8.80 -0.95
N ALA A 361 -28.31 8.99 -1.92
CA ALA A 361 -29.55 9.73 -1.72
C ALA A 361 -30.42 9.18 -0.58
N LYS A 362 -30.42 7.85 -0.41
CA LYS A 362 -31.20 7.12 0.60
C LYS A 362 -30.41 6.89 1.90
N ALA A 363 -29.11 7.06 1.87
CA ALA A 363 -28.26 6.73 3.01
C ALA A 363 -28.33 7.78 4.13
N ASP A 364 -28.38 7.29 5.35
CA ASP A 364 -28.11 8.11 6.55
C ASP A 364 -26.61 8.08 6.86
N LEU A 365 -25.93 9.18 6.55
CA LEU A 365 -24.49 9.33 6.79
C LEU A 365 -24.12 9.30 8.28
N THR A 366 -25.04 9.64 9.17
CA THR A 366 -24.80 9.65 10.62
C THR A 366 -24.75 8.25 11.20
N ALA A 367 -25.42 7.29 10.56
CA ALA A 367 -25.42 5.88 10.93
C ALA A 367 -24.13 5.14 10.53
N LEU A 368 -23.31 5.74 9.63
CA LEU A 368 -22.04 5.13 9.23
C LEU A 368 -20.95 5.32 10.30
N PRO A 369 -20.07 4.33 10.51
CA PRO A 369 -18.85 4.54 11.28
C PRO A 369 -18.06 5.75 10.79
N GLU A 370 -17.47 6.53 11.70
CA GLU A 370 -16.73 7.77 11.35
C GLU A 370 -15.68 7.52 10.25
N SER A 371 -14.95 6.42 10.31
CA SER A 371 -13.92 6.09 9.32
C SER A 371 -14.48 5.82 7.92
N GLU A 372 -15.62 5.15 7.82
CA GLU A 372 -16.30 4.94 6.53
C GLU A 372 -16.88 6.25 6.00
N ARG A 373 -17.51 7.05 6.85
CA ARG A 373 -18.02 8.37 6.50
C ARG A 373 -16.91 9.28 5.98
N ASN A 374 -15.73 9.25 6.60
CA ASN A 374 -14.55 10.00 6.17
C ASN A 374 -14.13 9.63 4.73
N ILE A 375 -14.06 8.33 4.39
CA ILE A 375 -13.70 7.88 3.04
C ILE A 375 -14.79 8.26 2.02
N LEU A 376 -16.06 8.10 2.37
CA LEU A 376 -17.17 8.45 1.49
C LEU A 376 -17.21 9.97 1.21
N THR A 377 -17.06 10.78 2.26
CA THR A 377 -17.01 12.25 2.13
C THR A 377 -15.79 12.70 1.32
N LEU A 378 -14.63 12.06 1.51
CA LEU A 378 -13.43 12.34 0.74
C LEU A 378 -13.62 12.04 -0.75
N ALA A 379 -14.24 10.90 -1.09
CA ALA A 379 -14.55 10.55 -2.47
C ALA A 379 -15.58 11.52 -3.09
N GLY A 380 -16.59 11.93 -2.33
CA GLY A 380 -17.57 12.94 -2.76
C GLY A 380 -16.94 14.30 -2.99
N ALA A 381 -16.13 14.79 -2.04
CA ALA A 381 -15.39 16.04 -2.19
C ALA A 381 -14.47 16.03 -3.41
N ARG A 382 -13.81 14.88 -3.69
CA ARG A 382 -12.97 14.74 -4.90
C ARG A 382 -13.79 14.82 -6.19
N LEU A 383 -14.98 14.22 -6.24
CA LEU A 383 -15.85 14.33 -7.43
C LEU A 383 -16.27 15.79 -7.66
N LEU A 384 -16.64 16.51 -6.61
CA LEU A 384 -16.93 17.94 -6.71
C LEU A 384 -15.73 18.75 -7.17
N MET A 385 -14.55 18.55 -6.58
CA MET A 385 -13.33 19.25 -7.01
C MET A 385 -12.97 18.93 -8.47
N ALA A 386 -13.07 17.66 -8.89
CA ALA A 386 -12.66 17.22 -10.23
C ALA A 386 -13.54 17.81 -11.34
N THR A 387 -14.77 18.16 -11.03
CA THR A 387 -15.73 18.75 -11.96
C THR A 387 -15.86 20.27 -11.82
N ALA A 388 -15.08 20.89 -10.93
CA ALA A 388 -15.07 22.32 -10.73
C ALA A 388 -14.20 23.06 -11.78
N GLU A 389 -14.29 24.38 -11.77
CA GLU A 389 -13.43 25.24 -12.55
C GLU A 389 -11.96 25.17 -12.07
N PRO A 390 -11.00 25.44 -12.96
CA PRO A 390 -9.59 25.55 -12.58
C PRO A 390 -9.36 26.68 -11.56
N TYR A 391 -8.38 26.49 -10.68
CA TYR A 391 -7.83 27.57 -9.86
C TYR A 391 -6.93 28.46 -10.71
N SER A 392 -7.18 29.75 -10.76
CA SER A 392 -6.36 30.72 -11.49
C SER A 392 -5.89 31.87 -10.62
N PHE A 393 -4.67 32.30 -10.84
CA PHE A 393 -4.03 33.39 -10.11
C PHE A 393 -3.02 34.10 -11.00
N GLU A 394 -2.76 35.35 -10.70
CA GLU A 394 -1.65 36.11 -11.26
C GLU A 394 -0.42 35.92 -10.35
N ALA A 395 0.63 35.31 -10.89
CA ALA A 395 1.92 35.22 -10.21
C ALA A 395 2.72 36.48 -10.52
N VAL A 396 3.18 37.19 -9.49
CA VAL A 396 4.00 38.37 -9.61
C VAL A 396 5.42 38.05 -9.16
N THR A 397 6.39 38.36 -9.98
CA THR A 397 7.81 38.30 -9.63
C THR A 397 8.44 39.63 -9.88
N ALA A 398 8.88 40.31 -8.82
CA ALA A 398 9.61 41.57 -8.90
C ALA A 398 11.09 41.32 -8.56
N VAL A 399 11.99 41.82 -9.38
CA VAL A 399 13.43 41.77 -9.17
C VAL A 399 13.92 43.16 -8.84
N PHE A 400 14.69 43.27 -7.77
CA PHE A 400 15.29 44.53 -7.30
C PHE A 400 16.81 44.41 -7.37
N SER A 401 17.47 45.44 -7.85
CA SER A 401 18.92 45.60 -7.72
C SER A 401 19.22 46.49 -6.50
N CYS A 402 20.08 46.03 -5.61
CA CYS A 402 20.56 46.78 -4.46
C CYS A 402 21.99 46.40 -4.16
N ALA A 403 22.91 47.37 -4.06
CA ALA A 403 24.35 47.14 -3.84
C ALA A 403 24.95 46.11 -4.83
N ASP A 404 24.63 46.22 -6.12
CA ASP A 404 25.05 45.33 -7.22
C ASP A 404 24.61 43.85 -7.08
N HIS A 405 23.61 43.59 -6.24
CA HIS A 405 23.03 42.25 -6.08
C HIS A 405 21.54 42.25 -6.39
N GLU A 406 21.04 41.11 -6.90
CA GLU A 406 19.64 40.89 -7.20
C GLU A 406 18.88 40.35 -6.01
N PHE A 407 17.68 40.89 -5.78
CA PHE A 407 16.73 40.47 -4.77
C PHE A 407 15.39 40.19 -5.41
N THR A 408 14.78 39.05 -5.10
CA THR A 408 13.51 38.65 -5.70
C THR A 408 12.38 38.67 -4.65
N ALA A 409 11.31 39.37 -4.97
CA ALA A 409 10.02 39.28 -4.28
C ALA A 409 9.03 38.50 -5.15
N LYS A 410 8.31 37.55 -4.53
CA LYS A 410 7.28 36.74 -5.18
C LYS A 410 5.95 36.89 -4.45
N GLY A 411 4.89 36.97 -5.21
CA GLY A 411 3.54 36.98 -4.67
C GLY A 411 2.53 36.44 -5.68
N LYS A 412 1.28 36.33 -5.25
CA LYS A 412 0.19 35.93 -6.12
C LYS A 412 -1.12 36.60 -5.73
N ALA A 413 -1.90 37.00 -6.71
CA ALA A 413 -3.26 37.45 -6.57
C ALA A 413 -4.23 36.42 -7.13
N VAL A 414 -5.20 35.95 -6.33
CA VAL A 414 -6.19 34.96 -6.78
C VAL A 414 -7.17 35.63 -7.74
N ILE A 415 -7.32 35.09 -8.95
CA ILE A 415 -8.28 35.52 -9.94
C ILE A 415 -9.58 34.73 -9.80
N ALA A 416 -9.49 33.41 -9.71
CA ALA A 416 -10.62 32.51 -9.48
C ALA A 416 -10.22 31.36 -8.55
N ALA A 417 -10.97 31.19 -7.48
CA ALA A 417 -10.70 30.17 -6.48
C ALA A 417 -10.94 28.73 -7.03
N GLY A 418 -11.89 28.57 -7.95
CA GLY A 418 -12.16 27.32 -8.63
C GLY A 418 -12.29 26.14 -7.65
N TRP A 419 -11.72 24.99 -8.02
CA TRP A 419 -11.76 23.77 -7.21
C TRP A 419 -11.11 23.92 -5.81
N LYS A 420 -10.21 24.89 -5.61
CA LYS A 420 -9.59 25.13 -4.30
C LYS A 420 -10.57 25.66 -3.26
N GLU A 421 -11.66 26.30 -3.69
CA GLU A 421 -12.71 26.71 -2.75
C GLU A 421 -13.42 25.50 -2.14
N ILE A 422 -13.73 24.48 -2.95
CA ILE A 422 -14.32 23.23 -2.44
C ILE A 422 -13.34 22.53 -1.48
N GLU A 423 -12.05 22.50 -1.85
CA GLU A 423 -11.02 21.95 -0.97
C GLU A 423 -10.96 22.70 0.37
N ARG A 424 -11.02 24.03 0.36
CA ARG A 424 -11.02 24.87 1.55
C ARG A 424 -12.24 24.59 2.45
N LEU A 425 -13.43 24.53 1.85
CA LEU A 425 -14.68 24.20 2.55
C LEU A 425 -14.61 22.81 3.18
N TYR A 426 -14.18 21.82 2.43
CA TYR A 426 -13.99 20.47 2.94
C TYR A 426 -12.96 20.40 4.08
N ARG A 427 -11.79 21.02 3.92
CA ARG A 427 -10.76 21.05 4.96
C ARG A 427 -11.22 21.76 6.26
N ALA A 428 -12.09 22.72 6.15
CA ALA A 428 -12.68 23.40 7.33
C ALA A 428 -13.52 22.46 8.21
N THR A 429 -14.04 21.34 7.66
CA THR A 429 -14.79 20.34 8.43
C THR A 429 -13.89 19.37 9.20
N LEU A 430 -12.59 19.34 8.93
CA LEU A 430 -11.67 18.39 9.52
C LEU A 430 -11.28 18.78 10.94
N LYS A 431 -11.33 17.84 11.89
CA LYS A 431 -10.98 18.05 13.31
C LYS A 431 -9.50 18.37 13.52
N LYS A 432 -8.62 17.89 12.64
CA LYS A 432 -7.19 18.20 12.62
C LYS A 432 -6.84 18.80 11.27
N LYS A 433 -6.11 19.90 11.30
CA LYS A 433 -5.49 20.36 10.05
C LYS A 433 -4.55 19.28 9.54
N PRO A 434 -4.62 18.90 8.25
CA PRO A 434 -3.62 18.01 7.66
C PRO A 434 -2.21 18.57 7.85
N ASP A 435 -1.20 17.70 7.94
CA ASP A 435 0.20 18.16 7.92
C ASP A 435 0.41 18.92 6.61
N SER A 436 0.56 20.24 6.72
CA SER A 436 0.65 21.11 5.57
C SER A 436 2.09 21.16 5.07
N ASP A 437 2.36 20.50 3.95
CA ASP A 437 3.48 20.90 3.11
C ASP A 437 3.12 22.15 2.27
N ASP A 438 1.83 22.54 2.24
CA ASP A 438 1.28 23.66 1.43
C ASP A 438 1.02 24.96 2.23
N GLU A 439 1.21 25.01 3.56
CA GLU A 439 0.95 26.21 4.37
C GLU A 439 1.94 27.36 4.15
N ASN A 440 3.02 27.15 3.40
CA ASN A 440 3.98 28.22 3.11
C ASN A 440 3.72 29.00 1.82
N GLU A 441 2.63 28.76 1.13
CA GLU A 441 2.17 29.75 0.15
C GLU A 441 1.44 30.88 0.89
N LEU A 442 2.19 31.73 1.56
CA LEU A 442 1.73 33.05 1.93
C LEU A 442 1.23 33.71 0.64
N VAL A 443 -0.08 33.93 0.55
CA VAL A 443 -0.65 34.84 -0.43
C VAL A 443 -0.19 36.22 0.04
N LEU A 444 1.01 36.61 -0.36
CA LEU A 444 1.47 37.96 -0.25
C LEU A 444 0.79 38.73 -1.40
N ASP A 445 -0.12 39.60 -1.08
CA ASP A 445 -0.48 40.66 -2.02
C ASP A 445 0.80 41.43 -2.32
N VAL A 446 1.31 41.25 -3.53
CA VAL A 446 2.46 42.03 -3.95
C VAL A 446 1.94 43.40 -4.32
N PRO A 447 2.43 44.49 -3.67
CA PRO A 447 2.09 45.83 -4.06
C PRO A 447 2.33 46.09 -5.54
N ASP A 448 1.62 47.04 -6.11
CA ASP A 448 1.86 47.50 -7.48
C ASP A 448 3.21 48.25 -7.56
N PHE A 449 4.26 47.44 -7.71
CA PHE A 449 5.57 47.98 -8.04
C PHE A 449 5.60 48.37 -9.51
N SER A 450 6.51 49.32 -9.83
CA SER A 450 6.78 49.73 -11.21
C SER A 450 8.26 49.54 -11.51
N GLU A 451 8.61 49.14 -12.74
CA GLU A 451 10.00 49.10 -13.16
C GLU A 451 10.60 50.52 -13.07
N GLY A 452 11.80 50.63 -12.58
CA GLY A 452 12.48 51.89 -12.26
C GLY A 452 12.12 52.49 -10.90
N GLN A 453 11.14 51.95 -10.17
CA GLN A 453 10.80 52.43 -8.83
C GLN A 453 11.98 52.19 -7.88
N THR A 454 12.31 53.25 -7.13
CA THR A 454 13.46 53.31 -6.21
C THR A 454 12.99 53.38 -4.78
N PHE A 455 13.67 52.61 -3.91
CA PHE A 455 13.45 52.59 -2.46
C PHE A 455 14.76 52.96 -1.79
N GLU A 456 14.82 54.10 -1.19
CA GLU A 456 16.01 54.61 -0.53
C GLU A 456 16.27 53.88 0.80
N ASN A 457 17.48 53.42 1.03
CA ASN A 457 17.98 52.80 2.26
C ASN A 457 17.01 51.75 2.84
N PRO A 458 16.66 50.69 2.10
CA PRO A 458 15.74 49.70 2.57
C PRO A 458 16.31 48.98 3.80
N ALA A 459 15.47 48.71 4.79
CA ALA A 459 15.89 47.88 5.92
C ALA A 459 16.24 46.49 5.44
N ALA A 460 17.41 45.98 5.83
CA ALA A 460 17.90 44.68 5.45
C ALA A 460 18.11 43.77 6.66
N LYS A 461 17.75 42.50 6.55
CA LYS A 461 18.02 41.50 7.60
C LYS A 461 18.70 40.24 7.02
N VAL A 462 19.65 39.66 7.75
CA VAL A 462 20.21 38.35 7.43
C VAL A 462 19.31 37.29 8.06
N THR A 463 18.93 36.30 7.28
CA THR A 463 18.21 35.11 7.77
C THR A 463 19.08 33.87 7.54
N GLU A 464 19.32 33.14 8.63
CA GLU A 464 20.08 31.87 8.61
C GLU A 464 19.13 30.71 8.30
N HIS A 465 19.53 29.87 7.43
CA HIS A 465 18.82 28.67 7.02
C HIS A 465 19.76 27.46 7.02
N ALA A 466 19.20 26.27 7.02
CA ALA A 466 19.99 25.07 6.86
C ALA A 466 19.25 24.08 5.94
N THR A 467 20.04 23.33 5.18
CA THR A 467 19.49 22.21 4.43
C THR A 467 18.91 21.17 5.40
N THR A 468 17.86 20.50 4.99
CA THR A 468 17.20 19.46 5.78
C THR A 468 17.26 18.10 5.08
N PRO A 469 17.43 17.00 5.82
CA PRO A 469 17.41 15.67 5.21
C PRO A 469 16.03 15.40 4.57
N PRO A 470 15.96 14.48 3.60
CA PRO A 470 14.69 14.05 3.08
C PRO A 470 13.84 13.44 4.21
N LYS A 471 12.54 13.70 4.20
CA LYS A 471 11.61 13.13 5.19
C LYS A 471 11.54 11.60 5.04
N PRO A 472 11.45 10.81 6.14
CA PRO A 472 11.16 9.39 6.06
C PRO A 472 9.90 9.11 5.25
N HIS A 473 9.83 7.97 4.58
CA HIS A 473 8.61 7.60 3.90
C HIS A 473 7.44 7.38 4.87
N ASN A 474 6.28 7.84 4.47
CA ASN A 474 4.99 7.43 5.00
C ASN A 474 4.25 6.58 3.95
N GLU A 475 3.06 6.07 4.27
CA GLU A 475 2.27 5.27 3.33
C GLU A 475 2.03 6.02 2.00
N ALA A 476 1.68 7.32 2.07
CA ALA A 476 1.40 8.11 0.88
C ALA A 476 2.63 8.30 -0.01
N SER A 477 3.78 8.65 0.57
CA SER A 477 5.01 8.86 -0.20
C SER A 477 5.62 7.56 -0.73
N LEU A 478 5.47 6.43 0.01
CA LEU A 478 5.91 5.12 -0.46
C LEU A 478 5.04 4.62 -1.61
N LEU A 479 3.71 4.73 -1.52
CA LEU A 479 2.79 4.38 -2.62
C LEU A 479 3.12 5.18 -3.88
N SER A 480 3.40 6.48 -3.75
CA SER A 480 3.82 7.33 -4.88
C SER A 480 5.17 6.90 -5.46
N ALA A 481 6.12 6.48 -4.62
CA ALA A 481 7.41 5.96 -5.07
C ALA A 481 7.24 4.62 -5.81
N MET A 482 6.43 3.69 -5.27
CA MET A 482 6.11 2.41 -5.91
C MET A 482 5.44 2.61 -7.29
N GLU A 483 4.54 3.57 -7.40
CA GLU A 483 3.82 3.88 -8.64
C GLU A 483 4.75 4.40 -9.76
N ARG A 484 5.76 5.17 -9.39
CA ARG A 484 6.73 5.76 -10.34
C ARG A 484 7.96 4.90 -10.61
N ALA A 485 8.18 3.86 -9.80
CA ALA A 485 9.37 3.03 -9.89
C ALA A 485 9.47 2.32 -11.24
N GLY A 486 10.59 2.45 -11.93
CA GLY A 486 10.84 1.80 -13.22
C GLY A 486 10.01 2.35 -14.39
N ASN A 487 9.31 3.47 -14.23
CA ASN A 487 8.51 4.06 -15.31
C ASN A 487 9.35 4.47 -16.51
N GLU A 488 10.61 4.84 -16.30
CA GLU A 488 11.55 5.19 -17.37
C GLU A 488 11.93 3.96 -18.21
N ASP A 489 11.90 2.77 -17.60
CA ASP A 489 12.27 1.50 -18.22
C ASP A 489 11.05 0.73 -18.75
N THR A 490 9.83 1.25 -18.55
CA THR A 490 8.58 0.56 -18.90
C THR A 490 8.00 1.15 -20.18
N ASP A 491 7.63 0.28 -21.13
CA ASP A 491 6.96 0.67 -22.37
C ASP A 491 5.71 1.53 -22.09
N PRO A 492 5.47 2.61 -22.87
CA PRO A 492 4.26 3.41 -22.76
C PRO A 492 2.95 2.62 -22.84
N ASP A 493 2.96 1.53 -23.59
CA ASP A 493 1.82 0.63 -23.82
C ASP A 493 1.71 -0.50 -22.78
N ALA A 494 2.64 -0.61 -21.82
CA ALA A 494 2.57 -1.63 -20.79
C ALA A 494 1.29 -1.44 -19.97
N GLU A 495 0.53 -2.52 -19.80
CA GLU A 495 -0.73 -2.52 -19.03
C GLU A 495 -0.49 -2.06 -17.59
N ARG A 496 0.68 -2.37 -17.04
CA ARG A 496 1.02 -2.05 -15.64
C ARG A 496 2.37 -1.40 -15.53
N ARG A 497 2.42 -0.29 -14.82
CA ARG A 497 3.62 0.47 -14.54
C ARG A 497 3.87 0.57 -13.03
N GLY A 498 5.14 0.67 -12.68
CA GLY A 498 5.56 0.74 -11.28
C GLY A 498 5.64 -0.61 -10.58
N LEU A 499 5.87 -0.59 -9.28
CA LEU A 499 5.94 -1.77 -8.42
C LEU A 499 4.56 -2.13 -7.88
N GLY A 500 4.05 -3.27 -8.31
CA GLY A 500 2.73 -3.77 -7.93
C GLY A 500 1.58 -2.97 -8.56
N THR A 501 0.38 -3.50 -8.42
CA THR A 501 -0.86 -2.85 -8.86
C THR A 501 -1.47 -2.04 -7.71
N PRO A 502 -2.36 -1.07 -7.95
CA PRO A 502 -3.09 -0.39 -6.88
C PRO A 502 -3.69 -1.36 -5.86
N ALA A 503 -4.29 -2.46 -6.32
CA ALA A 503 -4.90 -3.48 -5.48
C ALA A 503 -3.90 -4.26 -4.59
N THR A 504 -2.63 -4.37 -4.99
CA THR A 504 -1.62 -5.21 -4.31
C THR A 504 -0.62 -4.43 -3.47
N ARG A 505 -0.38 -3.14 -3.73
CA ARG A 505 0.61 -2.32 -3.03
C ARG A 505 0.41 -2.31 -1.51
N ALA A 506 -0.82 -2.14 -1.04
CA ALA A 506 -1.14 -2.21 0.38
C ALA A 506 -0.75 -3.54 1.02
N ALA A 507 -1.02 -4.66 0.33
CA ALA A 507 -0.67 -6.00 0.80
C ALA A 507 0.86 -6.22 0.85
N VAL A 508 1.61 -5.61 -0.06
CA VAL A 508 3.10 -5.65 -0.05
C VAL A 508 3.62 -4.95 1.19
N ILE A 509 3.13 -3.74 1.51
CA ILE A 509 3.52 -3.00 2.71
C ILE A 509 3.21 -3.82 3.97
N GLU A 510 2.00 -4.40 4.06
CA GLU A 510 1.61 -5.24 5.19
C GLU A 510 2.47 -6.51 5.33
N LYS A 511 2.88 -7.14 4.22
CA LYS A 511 3.81 -8.29 4.24
C LYS A 511 5.18 -7.89 4.80
N LEU A 512 5.69 -6.72 4.43
CA LEU A 512 6.97 -6.22 4.95
C LEU A 512 6.88 -5.94 6.46
N VAL A 513 5.78 -5.32 6.94
CA VAL A 513 5.54 -5.08 8.37
C VAL A 513 5.42 -6.40 9.14
N LYS A 514 4.56 -7.32 8.68
CA LYS A 514 4.35 -8.63 9.31
C LYS A 514 5.61 -9.50 9.30
N GLY A 515 6.42 -9.38 8.24
CA GLY A 515 7.73 -10.04 8.13
C GLY A 515 8.80 -9.47 9.05
N GLY A 516 8.55 -8.32 9.69
CA GLY A 516 9.49 -7.65 10.57
C GLY A 516 10.65 -6.95 9.83
N PHE A 517 10.50 -6.69 8.52
CA PHE A 517 11.50 -5.98 7.72
C PHE A 517 11.33 -4.46 7.77
N ILE A 518 10.12 -3.99 8.06
CA ILE A 518 9.82 -2.59 8.32
C ILE A 518 8.95 -2.44 9.55
N GLU A 519 9.00 -1.27 10.18
CA GLU A 519 8.13 -0.91 11.29
C GLU A 519 7.43 0.43 11.06
N ARG A 520 6.26 0.59 11.68
CA ARG A 520 5.52 1.86 11.70
C ARG A 520 5.83 2.63 12.97
N LYS A 521 6.36 3.85 12.85
CA LYS A 521 6.49 4.82 13.96
C LYS A 521 5.62 6.04 13.67
N GLY A 522 4.44 6.08 14.27
CA GLY A 522 3.41 7.04 13.88
C GLY A 522 3.00 6.84 12.43
N LYS A 523 3.10 7.88 11.59
CA LYS A 523 2.85 7.79 10.15
C LYS A 523 4.06 7.28 9.35
N GLN A 524 5.27 7.24 9.95
CA GLN A 524 6.51 6.89 9.25
C GLN A 524 6.66 5.37 9.09
N LEU A 525 7.23 4.98 7.96
CA LEU A 525 7.66 3.62 7.63
C LEU A 525 9.19 3.59 7.65
N LEU A 526 9.75 2.83 8.57
CA LEU A 526 11.21 2.73 8.77
C LEU A 526 11.68 1.30 8.52
N PRO A 527 12.82 1.09 7.86
CA PRO A 527 13.41 -0.24 7.77
C PRO A 527 13.89 -0.69 9.15
N THR A 528 13.74 -1.98 9.43
CA THR A 528 14.36 -2.60 10.60
C THR A 528 15.79 -3.04 10.26
N LYS A 529 16.60 -3.38 11.26
CA LYS A 529 17.92 -4.01 11.03
C LYS A 529 17.82 -5.23 10.11
N ASP A 530 16.78 -6.05 10.27
CA ASP A 530 16.55 -7.21 9.42
C ASP A 530 16.21 -6.81 7.99
N GLY A 531 15.44 -5.73 7.81
CA GLY A 531 15.11 -5.19 6.49
C GLY A 531 16.34 -4.65 5.76
N THR A 532 17.17 -3.87 6.44
CA THR A 532 18.43 -3.37 5.90
C THR A 532 19.37 -4.53 5.54
N ASN A 533 19.53 -5.49 6.44
CA ASN A 533 20.36 -6.67 6.19
C ASN A 533 19.86 -7.49 5.00
N LEU A 534 18.53 -7.65 4.84
CA LEU A 534 17.97 -8.37 3.70
C LEU A 534 18.36 -7.70 2.38
N VAL A 535 18.23 -6.38 2.28
CA VAL A 535 18.65 -5.64 1.08
C VAL A 535 20.15 -5.80 0.81
N CYS A 536 21.00 -5.78 1.85
CA CYS A 536 22.45 -5.94 1.72
C CYS A 536 22.90 -7.32 1.21
N VAL A 537 22.10 -8.38 1.46
CA VAL A 537 22.49 -9.75 1.05
C VAL A 537 21.94 -10.15 -0.30
N LEU A 538 20.92 -9.47 -0.79
CA LEU A 538 20.28 -9.76 -2.07
C LEU A 538 21.03 -9.11 -3.24
N PRO A 539 21.02 -9.73 -4.44
CA PRO A 539 21.55 -9.10 -5.65
C PRO A 539 20.69 -7.92 -6.10
N ASP A 540 21.33 -6.98 -6.80
CA ASP A 540 20.65 -5.80 -7.36
C ASP A 540 19.49 -6.18 -8.28
N SER A 541 19.61 -7.27 -9.04
CA SER A 541 18.54 -7.77 -9.89
C SER A 541 17.22 -8.06 -9.17
N LEU A 542 17.27 -8.47 -7.88
CA LEU A 542 16.09 -8.71 -7.06
C LEU A 542 15.65 -7.49 -6.23
N THR A 543 16.52 -6.49 -6.09
CA THR A 543 16.24 -5.28 -5.31
C THR A 543 15.88 -4.07 -6.17
N SER A 544 16.11 -4.14 -7.48
CA SER A 544 15.83 -3.10 -8.46
C SER A 544 14.43 -3.22 -9.07
N PRO A 545 13.76 -2.09 -9.40
CA PRO A 545 12.50 -2.09 -10.15
C PRO A 545 12.66 -2.51 -11.61
N GLN A 546 13.88 -2.48 -12.20
CA GLN A 546 14.13 -2.81 -13.61
C GLN A 546 13.69 -4.23 -13.97
N LEU A 547 13.87 -5.20 -13.09
CA LEU A 547 13.37 -6.56 -13.30
C LEU A 547 11.84 -6.58 -13.52
N THR A 548 11.12 -5.79 -12.73
CA THR A 548 9.67 -5.67 -12.87
C THR A 548 9.29 -5.03 -14.18
N ALA A 549 9.97 -3.94 -14.57
CA ALA A 549 9.73 -3.26 -15.84
C ALA A 549 9.99 -4.18 -17.04
N ALA A 550 11.13 -4.88 -17.05
CA ALA A 550 11.50 -5.82 -18.11
C ALA A 550 10.46 -6.95 -18.27
N TRP A 551 9.96 -7.49 -17.15
CA TRP A 551 8.91 -8.50 -17.21
C TRP A 551 7.60 -7.95 -17.73
N GLU A 552 7.12 -6.81 -17.26
CA GLU A 552 5.85 -6.23 -17.71
C GLU A 552 5.89 -5.87 -19.20
N ASN A 553 7.05 -5.43 -19.72
CA ASN A 553 7.25 -5.21 -21.16
C ASN A 553 7.09 -6.52 -21.95
N ASN A 554 7.79 -7.60 -21.54
CA ASN A 554 7.66 -8.90 -22.17
C ASN A 554 6.23 -9.47 -22.07
N LEU A 555 5.62 -9.40 -20.89
CA LEU A 555 4.26 -9.87 -20.68
C LEU A 555 3.23 -9.11 -21.51
N THR A 556 3.47 -7.80 -21.74
CA THR A 556 2.65 -7.00 -22.66
C THR A 556 2.79 -7.46 -24.10
N GLN A 557 4.01 -7.80 -24.55
CA GLN A 557 4.22 -8.36 -25.90
C GLN A 557 3.57 -9.75 -26.05
N ILE A 558 3.63 -10.58 -25.01
CA ILE A 558 2.91 -11.87 -24.99
C ILE A 558 1.40 -11.66 -25.10
N ALA A 559 0.83 -10.72 -24.35
CA ALA A 559 -0.61 -10.41 -24.39
C ALA A 559 -1.07 -9.89 -25.76
N LYS A 560 -0.18 -9.24 -26.51
CA LYS A 560 -0.40 -8.79 -27.90
C LYS A 560 -0.16 -9.89 -28.95
N GLY A 561 0.32 -11.08 -28.53
CA GLY A 561 0.69 -12.18 -29.44
C GLY A 561 2.03 -11.97 -30.18
N ASN A 562 2.85 -11.00 -29.77
CA ASN A 562 4.11 -10.62 -30.40
C ASN A 562 5.35 -11.31 -29.79
N ALA A 563 5.21 -12.03 -28.66
CA ALA A 563 6.30 -12.72 -28.00
C ALA A 563 5.87 -14.14 -27.57
N ASP A 564 6.86 -15.04 -27.54
CA ASP A 564 6.63 -16.46 -27.17
C ASP A 564 6.60 -16.62 -25.63
N PRO A 565 5.50 -17.13 -25.06
CA PRO A 565 5.41 -17.47 -23.64
C PRO A 565 6.47 -18.45 -23.16
N ALA A 566 6.86 -19.43 -24.01
CA ALA A 566 7.84 -20.45 -23.65
C ALA A 566 9.25 -19.85 -23.51
N ALA A 567 9.65 -18.97 -24.42
CA ALA A 567 10.93 -18.27 -24.34
C ALA A 567 11.04 -17.39 -23.09
N PHE A 568 9.96 -16.70 -22.71
CA PHE A 568 9.91 -15.95 -21.47
C PHE A 568 10.13 -16.87 -20.26
N MET A 569 9.42 -17.99 -20.17
CA MET A 569 9.54 -18.93 -19.04
C MET A 569 10.92 -19.57 -18.95
N GLN A 570 11.54 -19.94 -20.09
CA GLN A 570 12.91 -20.44 -20.13
C GLN A 570 13.92 -19.41 -19.56
N GLY A 571 13.74 -18.13 -19.88
CA GLY A 571 14.54 -17.06 -19.30
C GLY A 571 14.39 -16.96 -17.78
N ILE A 572 13.19 -17.14 -17.24
CA ILE A 572 12.93 -17.14 -15.78
C ILE A 572 13.54 -18.37 -15.10
N GLU A 573 13.45 -19.54 -15.72
CA GLU A 573 14.07 -20.77 -15.20
C GLU A 573 15.60 -20.66 -15.17
N ALA A 574 16.21 -20.15 -16.25
CA ALA A 574 17.64 -19.89 -16.32
C ALA A 574 18.10 -18.89 -15.26
N MET A 575 17.37 -17.79 -15.08
CA MET A 575 17.63 -16.82 -14.01
C MET A 575 17.55 -17.46 -12.61
N THR A 576 16.59 -18.34 -12.39
CA THR A 576 16.41 -19.04 -11.12
C THR A 576 17.57 -20.00 -10.84
N GLN A 577 18.02 -20.77 -11.87
CA GLN A 577 19.18 -21.65 -11.78
C GLN A 577 20.47 -20.88 -11.48
N GLU A 578 20.70 -19.79 -12.22
CA GLU A 578 21.88 -18.95 -12.02
C GLU A 578 21.89 -18.32 -10.62
N LEU A 579 20.74 -17.87 -10.13
CA LEU A 579 20.61 -17.32 -8.77
C LEU A 579 21.05 -18.38 -7.73
N VAL A 580 20.58 -19.62 -7.81
CA VAL A 580 20.94 -20.68 -6.86
C VAL A 580 22.41 -21.02 -6.96
N LYS A 581 22.97 -21.11 -8.17
CA LYS A 581 24.38 -21.40 -8.43
C LYS A 581 25.31 -20.31 -7.89
N THR A 582 24.99 -19.04 -8.15
CA THR A 582 25.78 -17.90 -7.72
C THR A 582 25.83 -17.76 -6.20
N TYR A 583 24.72 -18.02 -5.53
CA TYR A 583 24.61 -17.93 -4.08
C TYR A 583 24.68 -19.29 -3.38
N ALA A 584 25.64 -20.14 -3.80
CA ALA A 584 25.87 -21.46 -3.20
C ALA A 584 26.36 -21.37 -1.74
N SER A 585 27.02 -20.28 -1.36
CA SER A 585 27.53 -20.06 -0.02
C SER A 585 27.37 -18.60 0.41
N VAL A 586 27.37 -18.37 1.72
CA VAL A 586 27.34 -17.03 2.29
C VAL A 586 28.73 -16.40 2.17
N LEU A 587 28.80 -15.16 1.70
CA LEU A 587 30.03 -14.37 1.74
C LEU A 587 30.45 -14.15 3.20
N GLY A 588 31.72 -14.35 3.52
CA GLY A 588 32.26 -14.33 4.90
C GLY A 588 31.85 -13.09 5.70
N GLU A 589 31.94 -11.90 5.10
CA GLU A 589 31.55 -10.62 5.70
C GLU A 589 30.06 -10.52 6.09
N LYS A 590 29.21 -11.29 5.43
CA LYS A 590 27.74 -11.25 5.62
C LYS A 590 27.22 -12.32 6.58
N GLN A 591 28.06 -13.25 7.05
CA GLN A 591 27.64 -14.37 7.92
C GLN A 591 27.01 -13.93 9.24
N GLU A 592 27.47 -12.82 9.80
CA GLU A 592 27.03 -12.32 11.10
C GLU A 592 25.74 -11.48 11.04
N LEU A 593 25.31 -11.03 9.84
CA LEU A 593 24.22 -10.06 9.68
C LEU A 593 22.91 -10.48 10.33
N PHE A 594 22.58 -11.78 10.28
CA PHE A 594 21.33 -12.32 10.84
C PHE A 594 21.53 -13.15 12.09
N LYS A 595 22.75 -13.24 12.60
CA LYS A 595 22.98 -13.87 13.90
C LYS A 595 22.31 -13.01 14.98
N THR A 596 21.27 -13.54 15.58
CA THR A 596 20.64 -12.93 16.74
C THR A 596 21.65 -13.05 17.89
N GLU A 597 22.10 -11.94 18.45
CA GLU A 597 22.76 -11.95 19.75
C GLU A 597 21.80 -12.58 20.75
N LYS A 598 22.12 -13.79 21.17
CA LYS A 598 21.31 -14.50 22.16
C LYS A 598 21.49 -13.76 23.48
N THR A 599 20.47 -13.08 23.93
CA THR A 599 20.52 -12.37 25.21
C THR A 599 20.51 -13.39 26.34
N GLU A 600 21.62 -13.53 27.03
CA GLU A 600 21.71 -14.33 28.26
C GLU A 600 20.87 -13.66 29.34
N ILE A 601 20.01 -14.44 29.99
CA ILE A 601 19.16 -13.97 31.09
C ILE A 601 19.55 -14.57 32.43
N GLY A 602 20.48 -15.52 32.46
CA GLY A 602 20.99 -16.18 33.65
C GLY A 602 21.58 -17.55 33.37
N LYS A 603 21.97 -18.24 34.43
CA LYS A 603 22.52 -19.59 34.34
C LYS A 603 21.46 -20.67 34.60
N CYS A 604 21.55 -21.75 33.85
CA CYS A 604 20.66 -22.90 34.01
C CYS A 604 20.80 -23.53 35.41
N PRO A 605 19.73 -23.74 36.13
CA PRO A 605 19.79 -24.36 37.46
C PRO A 605 20.28 -25.81 37.40
N ARG A 606 20.04 -26.52 36.28
CA ARG A 606 20.41 -27.93 36.10
C ARG A 606 21.89 -28.11 35.74
N CYS A 607 22.38 -27.42 34.70
CA CYS A 607 23.72 -27.65 34.12
C CYS A 607 24.65 -26.44 34.12
N LYS A 608 24.23 -25.30 34.67
CA LYS A 608 24.97 -24.02 34.76
C LYS A 608 25.31 -23.35 33.43
N SER A 609 24.92 -23.93 32.30
CA SER A 609 25.08 -23.30 30.99
C SER A 609 24.20 -22.04 30.87
N PRO A 610 24.53 -21.10 29.97
CA PRO A 610 23.71 -19.91 29.76
C PRO A 610 22.26 -20.25 29.39
N VAL A 611 21.31 -19.49 29.90
CA VAL A 611 19.90 -19.52 29.50
C VAL A 611 19.63 -18.30 28.64
N TYR A 612 19.06 -18.52 27.46
CA TYR A 612 18.76 -17.49 26.49
C TYR A 612 17.27 -17.22 26.37
N GLU A 613 16.93 -16.01 25.97
CA GLU A 613 15.56 -15.63 25.66
C GLU A 613 15.19 -16.00 24.21
N GLY A 614 14.17 -16.83 24.03
CA GLY A 614 13.52 -17.14 22.76
C GLY A 614 12.20 -16.37 22.59
N LYS A 615 11.58 -16.50 21.41
CA LYS A 615 10.26 -15.87 21.15
C LYS A 615 9.18 -16.38 22.11
N LYS A 616 9.12 -17.70 22.37
CA LYS A 616 8.08 -18.35 23.14
C LYS A 616 8.56 -18.88 24.51
N ASN A 617 9.85 -18.87 24.78
CA ASN A 617 10.45 -19.50 25.94
C ASN A 617 11.77 -18.88 26.36
N TYR A 618 12.25 -19.25 27.54
CA TYR A 618 13.61 -19.08 28.01
C TYR A 618 14.22 -20.48 28.08
N TYR A 619 15.33 -20.74 27.39
CA TYR A 619 15.89 -22.07 27.19
C TYR A 619 17.39 -22.16 27.46
N CYS A 620 17.82 -23.30 27.98
CA CYS A 620 19.22 -23.60 28.19
C CYS A 620 19.96 -23.73 26.86
N SER A 621 21.18 -23.18 26.77
CA SER A 621 22.04 -23.29 25.61
C SER A 621 22.52 -24.73 25.35
N ASN A 622 22.63 -25.55 26.41
CA ASN A 622 22.93 -26.97 26.28
C ASN A 622 21.66 -27.73 25.87
N LYS A 623 21.65 -28.25 24.66
CA LYS A 623 20.51 -28.96 24.08
C LYS A 623 20.20 -30.27 24.81
N GLU A 624 21.19 -30.91 25.39
CA GLU A 624 21.04 -32.17 26.15
C GLU A 624 20.36 -31.96 27.52
N CYS A 625 20.48 -30.74 28.06
CA CYS A 625 19.90 -30.40 29.35
C CYS A 625 18.37 -30.31 29.38
N GLY A 626 17.77 -29.90 28.25
CA GLY A 626 16.32 -29.81 28.08
C GLY A 626 15.59 -28.77 28.96
N PHE A 627 16.32 -27.97 29.79
CA PHE A 627 15.71 -26.96 30.64
C PHE A 627 15.06 -25.85 29.82
N THR A 628 13.74 -25.67 29.99
CA THR A 628 12.97 -24.66 29.23
C THR A 628 11.82 -24.13 30.11
N MET A 629 11.77 -22.79 30.23
CA MET A 629 10.64 -22.07 30.87
C MET A 629 9.79 -21.43 29.74
N TRP A 630 8.51 -21.81 29.65
CA TRP A 630 7.62 -21.31 28.61
C TRP A 630 6.96 -19.99 29.02
N LYS A 631 6.92 -19.00 28.10
CA LYS A 631 6.31 -17.67 28.35
C LYS A 631 4.80 -17.75 28.57
N ASN A 632 4.15 -18.76 27.97
CA ASN A 632 2.73 -19.09 28.13
C ASN A 632 2.53 -20.26 29.10
N ASP A 633 3.31 -20.31 30.17
CA ASP A 633 3.16 -21.36 31.19
C ASP A 633 1.84 -21.22 31.94
N ARG A 634 1.13 -22.33 32.07
CA ARG A 634 -0.21 -22.42 32.71
C ARG A 634 -0.24 -21.84 34.12
N PHE A 635 0.83 -21.98 34.88
CA PHE A 635 0.94 -21.40 36.22
C PHE A 635 0.75 -19.87 36.19
N PHE A 636 1.38 -19.17 35.24
CA PHE A 636 1.27 -17.73 35.12
C PHE A 636 -0.04 -17.30 34.43
N GLU A 637 -0.51 -18.05 33.44
CA GLU A 637 -1.80 -17.80 32.79
C GLU A 637 -2.98 -17.86 33.73
N GLU A 638 -3.08 -18.92 34.57
CA GLU A 638 -4.12 -19.06 35.58
C GLU A 638 -4.10 -17.92 36.60
N ARG A 639 -2.93 -17.32 36.83
CA ARG A 639 -2.76 -16.18 37.75
C ARG A 639 -2.84 -14.83 37.04
N LYS A 640 -3.27 -14.80 35.78
CA LYS A 640 -3.41 -13.60 34.94
C LYS A 640 -2.16 -12.72 34.95
N THR A 641 -0.98 -13.34 34.96
CA THR A 641 0.32 -12.67 35.08
C THR A 641 1.17 -12.99 33.85
N VAL A 642 1.75 -11.96 33.25
CA VAL A 642 2.67 -12.14 32.13
C VAL A 642 4.03 -12.62 32.67
N PHE A 643 4.52 -13.75 32.17
CA PHE A 643 5.84 -14.27 32.50
C PHE A 643 6.93 -13.49 31.77
N THR A 644 7.38 -12.40 32.36
CA THR A 644 8.36 -11.47 31.77
C THR A 644 9.80 -11.95 31.92
N ARG A 645 10.69 -11.36 31.11
CA ARG A 645 12.16 -11.58 31.21
C ARG A 645 12.69 -11.30 32.62
N SER A 646 12.22 -10.26 33.28
CA SER A 646 12.66 -9.90 34.64
C SER A 646 12.28 -10.97 35.67
N ILE A 647 11.09 -11.54 35.55
CA ILE A 647 10.65 -12.66 36.41
C ILE A 647 11.52 -13.89 36.14
N ALA A 648 11.77 -14.24 34.88
CA ALA A 648 12.60 -15.38 34.50
C ALA A 648 14.04 -15.22 35.00
N ALA A 649 14.65 -14.04 34.81
CA ALA A 649 16.00 -13.75 35.28
C ALA A 649 16.11 -13.85 36.82
N ALA A 650 15.13 -13.33 37.56
CA ALA A 650 15.10 -13.43 39.03
C ALA A 650 14.98 -14.89 39.51
N LEU A 651 14.13 -15.69 38.83
CA LEU A 651 14.01 -17.12 39.11
C LEU A 651 15.29 -17.90 38.86
N LEU A 652 15.99 -17.59 37.77
CA LEU A 652 17.29 -18.20 37.45
C LEU A 652 18.40 -17.79 38.44
N LYS A 653 18.37 -16.54 38.92
CA LYS A 653 19.39 -16.00 39.84
C LYS A 653 19.24 -16.53 41.26
N SER A 654 18.04 -16.56 41.78
CA SER A 654 17.79 -16.80 43.21
C SER A 654 16.78 -17.91 43.49
N GLY A 655 16.23 -18.58 42.50
CA GLY A 655 15.18 -19.57 42.60
C GLY A 655 13.82 -19.01 43.01
N LYS A 656 13.71 -17.69 43.26
CA LYS A 656 12.49 -17.05 43.76
C LYS A 656 12.34 -15.61 43.26
N VAL A 657 11.07 -15.13 43.16
CA VAL A 657 10.78 -13.74 42.76
C VAL A 657 9.46 -13.28 43.43
N LYS A 658 9.44 -12.06 43.98
CA LYS A 658 8.21 -11.44 44.45
C LYS A 658 7.42 -10.90 43.25
N VAL A 659 6.14 -11.31 43.16
CA VAL A 659 5.22 -10.87 42.08
C VAL A 659 3.99 -10.26 42.73
N LYS A 660 3.64 -9.06 42.31
CA LYS A 660 2.46 -8.33 42.79
C LYS A 660 1.24 -8.66 41.95
N LYS A 661 0.06 -8.57 42.59
CA LYS A 661 -1.26 -8.70 41.94
C LYS A 661 -1.47 -10.07 41.22
N LEU A 662 -0.93 -11.14 41.76
CA LEU A 662 -1.25 -12.48 41.28
C LEU A 662 -2.75 -12.78 41.51
N TYR A 663 -3.45 -13.26 40.49
CA TYR A 663 -4.84 -13.65 40.59
C TYR A 663 -4.98 -15.03 41.26
N SER A 664 -5.91 -15.16 42.21
CA SER A 664 -6.24 -16.45 42.82
C SER A 664 -7.48 -17.04 42.14
N PRO A 665 -7.37 -18.17 41.43
CA PRO A 665 -8.52 -18.84 40.84
C PRO A 665 -9.55 -19.33 41.89
N LYS A 666 -9.10 -19.59 43.15
CA LYS A 666 -9.97 -20.08 44.21
C LYS A 666 -10.82 -18.98 44.86
N THR A 667 -10.26 -17.78 45.01
CA THR A 667 -10.94 -16.69 45.74
C THR A 667 -11.43 -15.56 44.85
N GLY A 668 -11.03 -15.52 43.57
CA GLY A 668 -11.36 -14.45 42.65
C GLY A 668 -10.65 -13.11 42.91
N LYS A 669 -9.75 -13.06 43.92
CA LYS A 669 -9.06 -11.84 44.36
C LYS A 669 -7.58 -11.85 43.93
N THR A 670 -6.97 -10.69 43.90
CA THR A 670 -5.52 -10.55 43.68
C THR A 670 -4.76 -10.52 44.99
N TYR A 671 -3.54 -11.02 45.01
CA TYR A 671 -2.65 -11.07 46.16
C TYR A 671 -1.19 -10.90 45.72
N ASP A 672 -0.34 -10.48 46.62
CA ASP A 672 1.11 -10.45 46.43
C ASP A 672 1.73 -11.73 46.96
N GLY A 673 2.62 -12.34 46.17
CA GLY A 673 3.24 -13.60 46.53
C GLY A 673 4.65 -13.77 46.04
N THR A 674 5.39 -14.70 46.63
CA THR A 674 6.70 -15.12 46.17
C THR A 674 6.59 -16.38 45.32
N VAL A 675 6.89 -16.27 44.02
CA VAL A 675 6.96 -17.40 43.09
C VAL A 675 8.31 -18.09 43.27
N LEU A 676 8.31 -19.40 43.43
CA LEU A 676 9.48 -20.24 43.53
C LEU A 676 9.63 -21.12 42.31
N LEU A 677 10.85 -21.27 41.80
CA LEU A 677 11.19 -22.25 40.78
C LEU A 677 11.22 -23.64 41.43
N ALA A 678 10.33 -24.52 41.01
CA ALA A 678 10.21 -25.89 41.55
C ALA A 678 10.60 -26.90 40.45
N ASP A 679 11.81 -26.78 39.95
CA ASP A 679 12.32 -27.65 38.89
C ASP A 679 12.66 -29.05 39.46
N THR A 680 11.99 -30.07 38.94
CA THR A 680 12.18 -31.48 39.32
C THR A 680 13.08 -32.26 38.37
N GLY A 681 13.70 -31.59 37.41
CA GLY A 681 14.54 -32.23 36.37
C GLY A 681 13.75 -32.87 35.22
N GLY A 682 12.40 -32.85 35.28
CA GLY A 682 11.55 -33.45 34.28
C GLY A 682 11.45 -32.62 32.97
N LYS A 683 10.54 -33.05 32.07
CA LYS A 683 10.30 -32.40 30.78
C LYS A 683 9.83 -30.95 30.92
N TYR A 684 9.10 -30.63 31.97
CA TYR A 684 8.53 -29.31 32.23
C TYR A 684 9.09 -28.72 33.52
N VAL A 685 9.32 -27.43 33.52
CA VAL A 685 9.69 -26.65 34.70
C VAL A 685 8.41 -26.27 35.44
N ASN A 686 8.37 -26.49 36.76
CA ASN A 686 7.21 -26.17 37.57
C ASN A 686 7.48 -24.97 38.48
N TYR A 687 6.39 -24.37 38.96
CA TYR A 687 6.44 -23.20 39.86
C TYR A 687 5.53 -23.42 41.08
N LYS A 688 5.91 -22.84 42.21
CA LYS A 688 5.11 -22.78 43.42
C LYS A 688 4.97 -21.33 43.87
N VAL A 689 3.91 -21.00 44.58
CA VAL A 689 3.74 -19.67 45.17
C VAL A 689 3.60 -19.80 46.69
N THR A 690 4.31 -18.95 47.43
CA THR A 690 4.16 -18.75 48.85
C THR A 690 3.63 -17.36 49.13
N ILE A 691 2.64 -17.25 50.00
CA ILE A 691 2.09 -15.98 50.46
C ILE A 691 2.81 -15.64 51.76
N SER A 692 3.53 -14.52 51.82
CA SER A 692 4.04 -14.00 53.09
C SER A 692 2.85 -13.49 53.89
N LYS A 693 2.54 -14.12 55.00
CA LYS A 693 1.71 -13.49 56.02
C LYS A 693 2.61 -12.44 56.70
N ASP A 694 2.58 -11.20 56.20
CA ASP A 694 3.05 -10.10 57.00
C ASP A 694 2.06 -9.96 58.17
N LYS A 695 2.56 -10.27 59.38
CA LYS A 695 1.89 -9.88 60.63
C LYS A 695 1.92 -8.34 60.62
N GLU A 696 0.77 -7.74 60.58
CA GLU A 696 0.58 -6.42 61.16
C GLU A 696 1.00 -6.50 62.63
N LEU A 697 2.07 -5.79 62.97
CA LEU A 697 2.34 -5.38 64.34
C LEU A 697 2.08 -3.87 64.39
N GLU A 698 1.04 -3.54 65.10
CA GLU A 698 0.63 -2.29 65.76
C GLU A 698 1.21 -0.95 65.24
#